data_12b4153c12dca8162b67b577125cd414
#
_entry.id   12b4153c12dca8162b67b577125cd414
#
_cell.length_a   1.000
_cell.length_b   1.000
_cell.length_c   1.000
_cell.angle_alpha   90.00
_cell.angle_beta   90.00
_cell.angle_gamma   90.00
#
_symmetry.space_group_name_H-M   'P 1'
#
loop_
_entity.id
_entity.type
_entity.pdbx_description
1 polymer ?
#
loop_
_entity_poly.entity_id
_entity_poly.type
_entity_poly.pdbx_seq_one_letter_code
_entity_poly.pdbx_strand_id
1 'polypeptide(L)'
;MRTWLSACFLLLLPWASLGQGSGVLSGVVTDPGGLPLTGANVTVEGTRTGVACDANGRYELRLPADTTLTIRFSFTGMVARTEQVRLSPGEERRLSVQLTFVTLNVVDIEARRERESGLEKIDPKLSTLMPNPQGGVEALLRGQMGFVSRNELSAGYSVRGGNFDENLVYVNNIEVYRPFLVRAGQQEGLSFPNPDLIERIQFSAGGFEARYGDKMSSVLDIRYKRPKEFHGSAMASLLGGSFHIESAMAKKRIRQVTGFRYRTNRLVLEGLDTEAEYDPRYTDLQSYWTYDASDKVEIGLLGIYSRNRYDQVPQSRETELGNFDQALRFTVFFDGRERTQFETFFGALNVNVKARKDMLLQFTTSAYRTFESERFDILGQYFLDELDRDLGSDQFGEVVRNLGVGTFLDHARNDLDATVLSFAHKGYLEHAEGAQYLQWGADARIETINDKLSEWTMIDSADYSIPQSTGEDLELQYSLKSRLDIESTRLQAYVQNSWSWDLGDDRGLSLIAGVRGQHWTYNGQTVVSPRFRLNYRPGWRTVNTEGDTVLRDYSFWLAGGLYYQPPFYRELRRLDGTLNPDIRAQRSIHVLLGMDRLFTIWERPFKFSAEAYYKAMDDLIPYEVDNVRIRYYGTNNSRGYAAGLDMKLNGEFVKGVESWISMGVLSTFEDLTDDFYYDRFNANGDLIVPGFTFDQVAVDSVRREPGNIPRPTDQRVNFALFFQDEMPKFPTFKVHVNLVFGTGLPFGPPNETRYADTLRTSLYRRVDIGFSKQFLGAPGQPESKLGIQDLFLTVEVFNLLDINNTIDYTWVQDVGGRYYAIPDFLTPRRLNVKLVARF
;
A
#
# COMPACT_ATOMS: atom_id res chain seq x y z
N MET A 1 -49.24 -64.47 3.29
CA MET A 1 -49.34 -65.34 2.09
C MET A 1 -47.96 -65.36 1.48
N ARG A 2 -47.29 -66.39 1.74
CA ARG A 2 -46.68 -67.35 0.79
C ARG A 2 -45.55 -66.69 0.00
N THR A 3 -44.35 -67.02 0.46
CA THR A 3 -43.36 -68.08 0.02
C THR A 3 -42.83 -67.82 -1.37
N TRP A 4 -41.50 -67.78 -1.59
CA TRP A 4 -40.67 -68.91 -1.77
C TRP A 4 -39.17 -68.60 -1.61
N LEU A 5 -38.49 -69.45 -0.88
CA LEU A 5 -37.03 -69.69 -0.91
C LEU A 5 -36.61 -70.12 -2.30
N SER A 6 -35.35 -69.70 -2.63
CA SER A 6 -34.47 -70.67 -3.32
C SER A 6 -33.01 -70.28 -3.05
N ALA A 7 -32.27 -71.12 -2.44
CA ALA A 7 -30.84 -71.17 -2.21
C ALA A 7 -30.08 -71.29 -3.51
N CYS A 8 -28.94 -70.65 -3.61
CA CYS A 8 -27.80 -71.10 -4.36
C CYS A 8 -26.53 -70.90 -3.54
N PHE A 9 -26.09 -72.01 -3.02
CA PHE A 9 -24.70 -72.28 -2.64
C PHE A 9 -23.80 -71.93 -3.80
N LEU A 10 -22.62 -71.21 -3.61
CA LEU A 10 -21.35 -71.68 -4.17
C LEU A 10 -20.23 -70.61 -3.99
N LEU A 11 -19.15 -71.17 -3.44
CA LEU A 11 -17.76 -70.78 -3.63
C LEU A 11 -17.21 -69.55 -2.84
N LEU A 12 -16.79 -69.91 -1.61
CA LEU A 12 -15.62 -69.31 -0.96
C LEU A 12 -14.37 -69.68 -1.79
N LEU A 13 -13.93 -68.71 -2.61
CA LEU A 13 -12.56 -68.63 -3.03
C LEU A 13 -11.86 -67.68 -2.08
N PRO A 14 -10.76 -68.08 -1.43
CA PRO A 14 -9.91 -67.14 -0.72
C PRO A 14 -9.28 -66.21 -1.78
N TRP A 15 -9.62 -64.93 -1.76
CA TRP A 15 -8.80 -63.94 -2.41
C TRP A 15 -7.46 -63.95 -1.68
N ALA A 16 -6.48 -64.65 -2.23
CA ALA A 16 -5.09 -64.44 -1.92
C ALA A 16 -4.81 -62.98 -2.26
N SER A 17 -4.79 -62.09 -1.26
CA SER A 17 -4.13 -60.80 -1.37
C SER A 17 -2.69 -61.12 -1.71
N LEU A 18 -2.32 -61.02 -2.97
CA LEU A 18 -0.95 -60.94 -3.42
C LEU A 18 -0.38 -59.70 -2.74
N GLY A 19 0.22 -59.89 -1.57
CA GLY A 19 1.00 -58.84 -0.92
C GLY A 19 2.06 -58.42 -1.90
N GLN A 20 1.99 -57.20 -2.42
CA GLN A 20 3.07 -56.63 -3.23
C GLN A 20 4.33 -56.77 -2.40
N GLY A 21 5.31 -57.56 -2.89
CA GLY A 21 6.60 -57.67 -2.24
C GLY A 21 7.19 -56.26 -2.07
N SER A 22 7.83 -55.99 -0.95
CA SER A 22 8.55 -54.72 -0.72
C SER A 22 10.04 -54.94 -0.81
N GLY A 23 10.76 -53.93 -1.32
CA GLY A 23 12.23 -53.83 -1.25
C GLY A 23 12.64 -52.67 -0.35
N VAL A 24 13.89 -52.62 0.03
CA VAL A 24 14.46 -51.56 0.87
C VAL A 24 15.47 -50.74 0.06
N LEU A 25 15.26 -49.44 0.01
CA LEU A 25 16.21 -48.46 -0.53
C LEU A 25 16.91 -47.75 0.65
N SER A 26 18.24 -47.87 0.72
CA SER A 26 19.05 -47.22 1.75
C SER A 26 20.21 -46.44 1.16
N GLY A 27 20.81 -45.53 1.91
CA GLY A 27 21.97 -44.79 1.44
C GLY A 27 22.35 -43.60 2.33
N VAL A 28 23.23 -42.76 1.80
CA VAL A 28 23.67 -41.53 2.47
C VAL A 28 23.45 -40.36 1.53
N VAL A 29 22.90 -39.27 2.04
CA VAL A 29 22.80 -37.99 1.33
C VAL A 29 23.89 -37.07 1.85
N THR A 30 24.71 -36.55 0.93
CA THR A 30 25.87 -35.70 1.27
C THR A 30 25.82 -34.38 0.49
N ASP A 31 26.56 -33.39 0.97
CA ASP A 31 26.88 -32.17 0.24
C ASP A 31 28.02 -32.37 -0.76
N PRO A 32 28.42 -31.36 -1.58
CA PRO A 32 29.55 -31.47 -2.51
C PRO A 32 30.89 -31.65 -1.85
N GLY A 33 31.04 -31.37 -0.56
CA GLY A 33 32.24 -31.62 0.24
C GLY A 33 32.27 -33.03 0.84
N GLY A 34 31.21 -33.83 0.65
CA GLY A 34 31.06 -35.16 1.23
C GLY A 34 30.57 -35.20 2.66
N LEU A 35 30.17 -34.05 3.23
CA LEU A 35 29.57 -33.96 4.57
C LEU A 35 28.11 -34.48 4.54
N PRO A 36 27.72 -35.30 5.56
CA PRO A 36 26.35 -35.83 5.62
C PRO A 36 25.30 -34.74 5.88
N LEU A 37 24.19 -34.80 5.15
CA LEU A 37 23.08 -33.85 5.26
C LEU A 37 22.01 -34.39 6.22
N THR A 38 22.12 -34.01 7.49
CA THR A 38 21.13 -34.34 8.52
C THR A 38 19.81 -33.69 8.21
N GLY A 39 18.69 -34.45 8.20
CA GLY A 39 17.36 -33.96 7.94
C GLY A 39 17.06 -33.74 6.44
N ALA A 40 17.90 -34.20 5.53
CA ALA A 40 17.57 -34.23 4.11
C ALA A 40 16.33 -35.12 3.87
N ASN A 41 15.39 -34.68 3.06
CA ASN A 41 14.17 -35.39 2.77
C ASN A 41 14.36 -36.33 1.55
N VAL A 42 13.97 -37.58 1.72
CA VAL A 42 13.92 -38.58 0.67
C VAL A 42 12.47 -38.99 0.50
N THR A 43 11.85 -38.64 -0.61
CA THR A 43 10.41 -38.82 -0.83
C THR A 43 10.13 -39.47 -2.16
N VAL A 44 9.04 -40.25 -2.24
CA VAL A 44 8.54 -40.79 -3.49
C VAL A 44 7.65 -39.75 -4.14
N GLU A 45 8.03 -39.27 -5.32
CA GLU A 45 7.32 -38.22 -6.04
C GLU A 45 5.86 -38.61 -6.33
N GLY A 46 4.93 -37.71 -6.09
CA GLY A 46 3.48 -37.93 -6.26
C GLY A 46 2.82 -38.72 -5.11
N THR A 47 3.55 -39.05 -4.02
CA THR A 47 3.01 -39.76 -2.86
C THR A 47 3.37 -39.05 -1.55
N ARG A 48 2.79 -39.52 -0.43
CA ARG A 48 3.18 -39.07 0.92
C ARG A 48 4.26 -39.93 1.58
N THR A 49 4.82 -40.86 0.84
CA THR A 49 5.86 -41.79 1.36
C THR A 49 7.22 -41.12 1.30
N GLY A 50 7.88 -40.99 2.45
CA GLY A 50 9.22 -40.43 2.52
C GLY A 50 9.80 -40.55 3.92
N VAL A 51 11.10 -40.27 4.04
CA VAL A 51 11.88 -40.34 5.27
C VAL A 51 12.88 -39.17 5.29
N ALA A 52 13.16 -38.62 6.50
CA ALA A 52 14.26 -37.69 6.70
C ALA A 52 15.54 -38.45 7.07
N CYS A 53 16.69 -37.95 6.59
CA CYS A 53 18.00 -38.53 6.90
C CYS A 53 18.38 -38.32 8.37
N ASP A 54 19.05 -39.31 8.98
CA ASP A 54 19.57 -39.22 10.33
C ASP A 54 20.78 -38.24 10.48
N ALA A 55 21.37 -38.18 11.67
CA ALA A 55 22.54 -37.35 11.97
C ALA A 55 23.79 -37.64 11.10
N ASN A 56 23.86 -38.78 10.51
CA ASN A 56 24.93 -39.24 9.60
C ASN A 56 24.53 -39.17 8.12
N GLY A 57 23.40 -38.45 7.83
CA GLY A 57 22.86 -38.32 6.47
C GLY A 57 22.27 -39.63 5.93
N ARG A 58 22.09 -40.69 6.76
CA ARG A 58 21.60 -41.99 6.31
C ARG A 58 20.07 -41.99 6.25
N TYR A 59 19.55 -42.73 5.25
CA TYR A 59 18.13 -42.98 5.08
C TYR A 59 17.85 -44.45 4.78
N GLU A 60 16.68 -44.89 5.15
CA GLU A 60 16.12 -46.21 4.80
C GLU A 60 14.66 -46.03 4.44
N LEU A 61 14.29 -46.45 3.22
CA LEU A 61 12.92 -46.27 2.69
C LEU A 61 12.41 -47.58 2.13
N ARG A 62 11.31 -48.10 2.65
CA ARG A 62 10.64 -49.30 2.12
C ARG A 62 9.73 -48.90 0.97
N LEU A 63 9.91 -49.55 -0.16
CA LEU A 63 9.24 -49.29 -1.42
C LEU A 63 8.51 -50.53 -1.95
N PRO A 64 7.36 -50.36 -2.63
CA PRO A 64 6.73 -51.45 -3.39
C PRO A 64 7.69 -52.01 -4.42
N ALA A 65 7.79 -53.35 -4.48
CA ALA A 65 8.59 -54.02 -5.47
C ALA A 65 7.92 -54.01 -6.86
N ASP A 66 8.72 -54.27 -7.89
CA ASP A 66 8.31 -54.37 -9.30
C ASP A 66 7.64 -53.10 -9.91
N THR A 67 7.74 -51.95 -9.22
CA THR A 67 7.25 -50.68 -9.69
C THR A 67 8.41 -49.70 -9.87
N THR A 68 8.49 -49.00 -10.99
CA THR A 68 9.46 -47.91 -11.16
C THR A 68 8.93 -46.67 -10.46
N LEU A 69 9.65 -46.19 -9.45
CA LEU A 69 9.33 -45.03 -8.64
C LEU A 69 10.36 -43.94 -8.83
N THR A 70 9.93 -42.69 -8.86
CA THR A 70 10.80 -41.51 -8.86
C THR A 70 11.05 -41.12 -7.40
N ILE A 71 12.29 -41.22 -6.94
CA ILE A 71 12.71 -40.83 -5.61
C ILE A 71 13.34 -39.44 -5.67
N ARG A 72 12.82 -38.53 -4.89
CA ARG A 72 13.31 -37.17 -4.80
C ARG A 72 14.08 -36.95 -3.51
N PHE A 73 15.35 -36.52 -3.68
CA PHE A 73 16.22 -36.11 -2.60
C PHE A 73 16.26 -34.61 -2.53
N SER A 74 15.98 -34.03 -1.38
CA SER A 74 15.95 -32.57 -1.20
C SER A 74 16.46 -32.16 0.16
N PHE A 75 17.13 -31.01 0.20
CA PHE A 75 17.61 -30.38 1.41
C PHE A 75 17.55 -28.85 1.24
N THR A 76 17.33 -28.13 2.33
CA THR A 76 17.25 -26.66 2.29
C THR A 76 18.58 -26.08 1.81
N GLY A 77 18.54 -25.28 0.74
CA GLY A 77 19.75 -24.70 0.13
C GLY A 77 20.47 -25.57 -0.88
N MET A 78 19.96 -26.78 -1.19
CA MET A 78 20.52 -27.71 -2.17
C MET A 78 19.57 -27.90 -3.36
N VAL A 79 20.15 -28.19 -4.54
CA VAL A 79 19.36 -28.58 -5.72
C VAL A 79 18.78 -29.98 -5.48
N ALA A 80 17.45 -30.06 -5.53
CA ALA A 80 16.79 -31.36 -5.41
C ALA A 80 17.19 -32.26 -6.58
N ARG A 81 17.51 -33.52 -6.28
CA ARG A 81 17.87 -34.54 -7.25
C ARG A 81 16.83 -35.63 -7.27
N THR A 82 16.47 -36.11 -8.45
CA THR A 82 15.53 -37.20 -8.64
C THR A 82 16.24 -38.40 -9.27
N GLU A 83 15.95 -39.61 -8.77
CA GLU A 83 16.47 -40.87 -9.30
C GLU A 83 15.28 -41.82 -9.52
N GLN A 84 15.32 -42.57 -10.64
CA GLN A 84 14.35 -43.64 -10.89
C GLN A 84 14.85 -44.94 -10.28
N VAL A 85 14.01 -45.54 -9.43
CA VAL A 85 14.34 -46.78 -8.73
C VAL A 85 13.26 -47.82 -8.96
N ARG A 86 13.66 -49.02 -9.32
CA ARG A 86 12.81 -50.21 -9.33
C ARG A 86 13.49 -51.28 -8.51
N LEU A 87 12.80 -51.85 -7.53
CA LEU A 87 13.31 -52.90 -6.66
C LEU A 87 12.55 -54.21 -6.94
N SER A 88 13.24 -55.33 -6.85
CA SER A 88 12.64 -56.66 -6.84
C SER A 88 12.12 -56.98 -5.42
N PRO A 89 11.17 -57.93 -5.25
CA PRO A 89 10.73 -58.36 -3.93
C PRO A 89 11.89 -58.84 -3.04
N GLY A 90 12.05 -58.19 -1.86
CA GLY A 90 13.14 -58.45 -0.92
C GLY A 90 14.52 -57.92 -1.28
N GLU A 91 14.62 -57.09 -2.33
CA GLU A 91 15.90 -56.47 -2.70
C GLU A 91 16.25 -55.35 -1.73
N GLU A 92 17.45 -55.37 -1.22
CA GLU A 92 18.08 -54.28 -0.51
C GLU A 92 19.09 -53.56 -1.44
N ARG A 93 18.71 -52.33 -1.82
CA ARG A 93 19.54 -51.50 -2.71
C ARG A 93 20.10 -50.30 -1.99
N ARG A 94 21.42 -50.11 -2.13
CA ARG A 94 22.07 -48.92 -1.58
C ARG A 94 22.28 -47.87 -2.66
N LEU A 95 21.71 -46.64 -2.44
CA LEU A 95 21.83 -45.51 -3.32
C LEU A 95 22.27 -44.27 -2.51
N SER A 96 23.54 -43.90 -2.62
CA SER A 96 24.03 -42.67 -1.99
C SER A 96 23.98 -41.53 -3.00
N VAL A 97 23.49 -40.36 -2.55
CA VAL A 97 23.25 -39.22 -3.42
C VAL A 97 23.99 -38.01 -2.87
N GLN A 98 24.76 -37.37 -3.73
CA GLN A 98 25.36 -36.06 -3.45
C GLN A 98 24.47 -34.99 -4.02
N LEU A 99 23.99 -34.06 -3.15
CA LEU A 99 23.28 -32.85 -3.57
C LEU A 99 24.29 -31.74 -3.83
N THR A 100 24.04 -30.94 -4.83
CA THR A 100 24.83 -29.73 -5.14
C THR A 100 24.20 -28.52 -4.51
N PHE A 101 25.01 -27.56 -4.08
CA PHE A 101 24.48 -26.26 -3.65
C PHE A 101 23.68 -25.64 -4.79
N VAL A 102 22.55 -25.03 -4.44
CA VAL A 102 21.88 -24.18 -5.40
C VAL A 102 22.89 -23.12 -5.81
N THR A 103 23.32 -23.14 -7.07
CA THR A 103 24.04 -21.97 -7.62
C THR A 103 23.12 -20.79 -7.48
N LEU A 104 23.44 -19.90 -6.52
CA LEU A 104 22.62 -18.77 -6.14
C LEU A 104 22.23 -17.99 -7.39
N ASN A 105 21.00 -18.14 -7.83
CA ASN A 105 20.40 -17.25 -8.79
C ASN A 105 20.22 -15.88 -8.12
N VAL A 106 20.15 -14.81 -8.90
CA VAL A 106 19.82 -13.45 -8.40
C VAL A 106 18.68 -13.48 -7.38
N VAL A 107 17.68 -14.33 -7.60
CA VAL A 107 16.51 -14.55 -6.73
C VAL A 107 16.90 -15.14 -5.37
N ASP A 108 17.88 -16.04 -5.29
CA ASP A 108 18.26 -16.68 -4.02
C ASP A 108 19.12 -15.80 -3.14
N ILE A 109 19.97 -14.96 -3.74
CA ILE A 109 20.73 -13.93 -3.03
C ILE A 109 19.76 -12.91 -2.40
N GLU A 110 18.76 -12.48 -3.14
CA GLU A 110 17.74 -11.54 -2.66
C GLU A 110 16.88 -12.15 -1.55
N ALA A 111 16.46 -13.42 -1.65
CA ALA A 111 15.59 -14.07 -0.67
C ALA A 111 16.23 -14.28 0.71
N ARG A 112 17.54 -14.54 0.77
CA ARG A 112 18.27 -14.67 2.04
C ARG A 112 18.35 -13.33 2.76
N ARG A 113 18.47 -12.24 2.03
CA ARG A 113 18.64 -10.87 2.55
C ARG A 113 17.35 -10.25 3.04
N GLU A 114 16.24 -10.65 2.47
CA GLU A 114 14.92 -10.16 2.85
C GLU A 114 14.58 -10.39 4.31
N ARG A 115 15.07 -11.49 4.89
CA ARG A 115 14.87 -11.78 6.33
C ARG A 115 15.62 -10.82 7.24
N GLU A 116 16.66 -10.16 6.74
CA GLU A 116 17.51 -9.26 7.52
C GLU A 116 17.16 -7.80 7.30
N SER A 117 16.57 -7.46 6.14
CA SER A 117 16.31 -6.07 5.71
C SER A 117 15.19 -5.36 6.48
N GLY A 118 14.38 -6.10 7.24
CA GLY A 118 13.25 -5.51 7.97
C GLY A 118 12.08 -5.08 7.10
N LEU A 119 12.03 -5.51 5.85
CA LEU A 119 10.88 -5.37 4.99
C LEU A 119 9.88 -6.50 5.27
N GLU A 120 8.65 -6.14 5.59
CA GLU A 120 7.60 -7.13 5.78
C GLU A 120 7.09 -7.63 4.43
N LYS A 121 7.00 -8.96 4.29
CA LYS A 121 6.49 -9.60 3.08
C LYS A 121 4.98 -9.71 3.12
N ILE A 122 4.33 -9.35 2.03
CA ILE A 122 2.87 -9.38 1.86
C ILE A 122 2.53 -10.33 0.72
N ASP A 123 1.55 -11.22 0.93
CA ASP A 123 1.07 -12.12 -0.13
C ASP A 123 0.18 -11.36 -1.12
N PRO A 124 0.59 -11.19 -2.38
CA PRO A 124 -0.21 -10.48 -3.39
C PRO A 124 -1.52 -11.20 -3.74
N LYS A 125 -1.66 -12.51 -3.47
CA LYS A 125 -2.86 -13.28 -3.76
C LYS A 125 -4.08 -12.81 -2.96
N LEU A 126 -3.86 -12.21 -1.79
CA LEU A 126 -4.92 -11.64 -0.96
C LEU A 126 -5.65 -10.47 -1.64
N SER A 127 -5.04 -9.81 -2.62
CA SER A 127 -5.65 -8.67 -3.34
C SER A 127 -6.96 -9.04 -4.07
N THR A 128 -7.10 -10.28 -4.52
CA THR A 128 -8.31 -10.78 -5.17
C THR A 128 -9.42 -11.13 -4.20
N LEU A 129 -9.07 -11.41 -2.93
CA LEU A 129 -10.00 -11.90 -1.91
C LEU A 129 -10.51 -10.79 -1.00
N MET A 130 -9.70 -9.76 -0.74
CA MET A 130 -10.08 -8.65 0.14
C MET A 130 -11.19 -7.81 -0.49
N PRO A 131 -12.37 -7.68 0.16
CA PRO A 131 -13.38 -6.74 -0.28
C PRO A 131 -12.84 -5.30 -0.12
N ASN A 132 -12.76 -4.59 -1.23
CA ASN A 132 -12.26 -3.23 -1.25
C ASN A 132 -12.74 -2.50 -2.51
N PRO A 133 -13.43 -1.35 -2.38
CA PRO A 133 -13.88 -0.57 -3.53
C PRO A 133 -12.72 -0.02 -4.37
N GLN A 134 -11.54 0.18 -3.78
CA GLN A 134 -10.38 0.71 -4.47
C GLN A 134 -9.70 -0.36 -5.35
N GLY A 135 -9.62 -1.62 -4.88
CA GLY A 135 -8.83 -2.68 -5.51
C GLY A 135 -7.36 -2.26 -5.64
N GLY A 136 -6.43 -3.15 -5.71
CA GLY A 136 -5.03 -2.80 -5.87
C GLY A 136 -4.17 -3.19 -4.68
N VAL A 137 -2.90 -2.76 -4.72
CA VAL A 137 -1.89 -3.13 -3.71
C VAL A 137 -2.13 -2.41 -2.39
N GLU A 138 -2.66 -1.19 -2.41
CA GLU A 138 -2.94 -0.38 -1.22
C GLU A 138 -3.95 -1.05 -0.28
N ALA A 139 -4.85 -1.86 -0.83
CA ALA A 139 -5.75 -2.69 -0.01
C ALA A 139 -4.98 -3.64 0.91
N LEU A 140 -3.93 -4.26 0.39
CA LEU A 140 -3.05 -5.18 1.14
C LEU A 140 -2.22 -4.44 2.20
N LEU A 141 -1.88 -3.18 1.93
CA LEU A 141 -1.10 -2.35 2.85
C LEU A 141 -1.89 -1.93 4.08
N ARG A 142 -3.23 -1.93 4.05
CA ARG A 142 -4.08 -1.57 5.21
C ARG A 142 -3.81 -2.42 6.46
N GLY A 143 -3.31 -3.63 6.27
CA GLY A 143 -2.89 -4.49 7.36
C GLY A 143 -1.47 -4.28 7.86
N GLN A 144 -0.74 -3.32 7.30
CA GLN A 144 0.64 -3.09 7.69
C GLN A 144 0.73 -2.09 8.83
N MET A 145 1.75 -2.26 9.69
CA MET A 145 2.01 -1.35 10.80
C MET A 145 2.24 0.07 10.29
N GLY A 146 1.63 1.04 10.97
CA GLY A 146 1.77 2.45 10.67
C GLY A 146 1.09 2.95 9.38
N PHE A 147 0.43 2.08 8.62
CA PHE A 147 -0.30 2.45 7.40
C PHE A 147 -1.67 3.05 7.74
N VAL A 148 -1.99 4.15 7.10
CA VAL A 148 -3.28 4.84 7.23
C VAL A 148 -3.79 5.24 5.85
N SER A 149 -5.02 4.82 5.51
CA SER A 149 -5.79 5.32 4.38
C SER A 149 -7.25 5.45 4.81
N ARG A 150 -7.79 6.66 4.76
CA ARG A 150 -9.18 6.97 5.14
C ARG A 150 -10.06 7.32 3.95
N ASN A 151 -9.47 7.38 2.79
CA ASN A 151 -10.19 7.68 1.57
C ASN A 151 -10.15 6.44 0.67
N GLU A 152 -11.28 5.77 0.53
CA GLU A 152 -11.42 4.62 -0.35
C GLU A 152 -11.47 4.98 -1.83
N LEU A 153 -11.47 6.26 -2.16
CA LEU A 153 -11.46 6.77 -3.53
C LEU A 153 -10.06 7.19 -3.99
N SER A 154 -9.07 7.22 -3.07
CA SER A 154 -7.69 7.62 -3.37
C SER A 154 -6.70 6.46 -3.19
N ALA A 155 -5.70 6.37 -4.08
CA ALA A 155 -4.56 5.47 -3.95
C ALA A 155 -3.49 6.01 -2.96
N GLY A 156 -3.58 7.28 -2.60
CA GLY A 156 -2.69 7.92 -1.64
C GLY A 156 -2.84 7.36 -0.23
N TYR A 157 -1.73 7.16 0.46
CA TYR A 157 -1.71 6.70 1.85
C TYR A 157 -0.66 7.42 2.68
N SER A 158 -0.89 7.47 3.97
CA SER A 158 0.00 8.02 4.99
C SER A 158 0.67 6.88 5.77
N VAL A 159 1.93 7.10 6.18
CA VAL A 159 2.65 6.14 7.02
C VAL A 159 3.32 6.87 8.17
N ARG A 160 2.91 6.53 9.40
CA ARG A 160 3.50 7.11 10.63
C ARG A 160 3.57 8.63 10.58
N GLY A 161 2.45 9.25 10.23
CA GLY A 161 2.31 10.70 10.17
C GLY A 161 2.95 11.38 8.95
N GLY A 162 3.55 10.64 8.04
CA GLY A 162 4.03 11.18 6.77
C GLY A 162 2.91 11.30 5.73
N ASN A 163 3.04 12.25 4.82
CA ASN A 163 2.11 12.46 3.73
C ASN A 163 2.31 11.41 2.62
N PHE A 164 1.39 11.35 1.64
CA PHE A 164 1.46 10.39 0.53
C PHE A 164 2.75 10.52 -0.31
N ASP A 165 3.26 11.73 -0.47
CA ASP A 165 4.50 12.04 -1.22
C ASP A 165 5.79 11.66 -0.47
N GLU A 166 5.70 11.31 0.81
CA GLU A 166 6.81 10.80 1.62
C GLU A 166 7.05 9.29 1.45
N ASN A 167 6.28 8.61 0.59
CA ASN A 167 6.35 7.17 0.37
C ASN A 167 7.10 6.84 -0.93
N LEU A 168 7.95 5.82 -0.86
CA LEU A 168 8.80 5.37 -1.96
C LEU A 168 8.25 4.07 -2.55
N VAL A 169 8.15 4.00 -3.86
CA VAL A 169 7.70 2.80 -4.57
C VAL A 169 8.75 2.33 -5.57
N TYR A 170 9.13 1.07 -5.48
CA TYR A 170 9.99 0.39 -6.44
C TYR A 170 9.22 -0.72 -7.16
N VAL A 171 9.48 -0.87 -8.46
CA VAL A 171 9.06 -2.02 -9.25
C VAL A 171 10.30 -2.61 -9.92
N ASN A 172 10.61 -3.88 -9.64
CA ASN A 172 11.78 -4.58 -10.16
C ASN A 172 13.13 -3.83 -9.95
N ASN A 173 13.34 -3.26 -8.75
CA ASN A 173 14.47 -2.38 -8.39
C ASN A 173 14.49 -1.01 -9.07
N ILE A 174 13.48 -0.65 -9.84
CA ILE A 174 13.35 0.64 -10.52
C ILE A 174 12.46 1.54 -9.68
N GLU A 175 12.95 2.70 -9.29
CA GLU A 175 12.15 3.70 -8.60
C GLU A 175 11.09 4.26 -9.53
N VAL A 176 9.84 4.29 -9.05
CA VAL A 176 8.74 4.92 -9.75
C VAL A 176 8.67 6.38 -9.34
N TYR A 177 8.92 7.28 -10.28
CA TYR A 177 9.05 8.71 -10.00
C TYR A 177 7.81 9.31 -9.31
N ARG A 178 6.63 8.93 -9.74
CA ARG A 178 5.38 9.49 -9.25
C ARG A 178 4.30 8.42 -9.18
N PRO A 179 4.37 7.55 -8.16
CA PRO A 179 3.46 6.40 -8.05
C PRO A 179 2.01 6.81 -7.75
N PHE A 180 1.81 8.00 -7.17
CA PHE A 180 0.50 8.53 -6.82
C PHE A 180 0.19 9.78 -7.64
N LEU A 181 -1.04 9.92 -8.07
CA LEU A 181 -1.51 11.15 -8.69
C LEU A 181 -1.61 12.23 -7.61
N VAL A 182 -1.22 13.45 -7.96
CA VAL A 182 -1.13 14.56 -6.99
C VAL A 182 -2.43 15.36 -6.95
N ARG A 183 -3.55 14.71 -7.12
CA ARG A 183 -4.83 15.33 -6.84
C ARG A 183 -5.33 14.84 -5.50
N ALA A 184 -5.67 15.77 -4.65
CA ALA A 184 -6.14 15.42 -3.33
C ALA A 184 -7.53 14.77 -3.38
N GLY A 185 -7.54 13.51 -3.13
CA GLY A 185 -8.55 12.87 -2.33
C GLY A 185 -9.81 12.39 -2.98
N GLN A 186 -10.28 12.81 -4.11
CA GLN A 186 -11.61 12.35 -4.51
C GLN A 186 -11.67 11.36 -5.66
N GLN A 187 -10.74 11.00 -6.40
CA GLN A 187 -10.92 10.08 -7.53
C GLN A 187 -9.63 9.88 -8.29
N GLU A 188 -8.63 9.62 -7.50
CA GLU A 188 -7.36 9.20 -8.04
C GLU A 188 -7.53 7.81 -8.65
N GLY A 189 -6.99 7.66 -9.82
CA GLY A 189 -7.13 6.48 -10.64
C GLY A 189 -6.68 5.17 -10.02
N LEU A 190 -6.34 4.23 -10.87
CA LEU A 190 -5.82 2.93 -10.45
C LEU A 190 -4.51 3.11 -9.67
N SER A 191 -4.34 2.27 -8.63
CA SER A 191 -3.05 2.00 -8.03
C SER A 191 -2.00 1.72 -9.10
N PHE A 192 -0.82 2.35 -8.98
CA PHE A 192 0.26 2.19 -9.97
C PHE A 192 0.60 0.72 -10.24
N PRO A 193 0.84 -0.15 -9.23
CA PRO A 193 1.14 -1.55 -9.48
C PRO A 193 -0.11 -2.34 -9.87
N ASN A 194 -0.01 -3.17 -10.90
CA ASN A 194 -1.05 -4.12 -11.23
C ASN A 194 -0.89 -5.40 -10.40
N PRO A 195 -1.83 -5.74 -9.48
CA PRO A 195 -1.72 -6.90 -8.61
C PRO A 195 -1.55 -8.24 -9.34
N ASP A 196 -2.16 -8.37 -10.53
CA ASP A 196 -2.10 -9.61 -11.33
C ASP A 196 -0.69 -9.94 -11.82
N LEU A 197 0.19 -8.93 -11.93
CA LEU A 197 1.58 -9.08 -12.39
C LEU A 197 2.57 -9.37 -11.27
N ILE A 198 2.14 -9.26 -10.01
CA ILE A 198 3.04 -9.23 -8.87
C ILE A 198 3.33 -10.65 -8.36
N GLU A 199 4.62 -10.95 -8.17
CA GLU A 199 5.10 -12.14 -7.48
C GLU A 199 5.30 -11.86 -5.99
N ARG A 200 5.79 -10.64 -5.64
CA ARG A 200 6.18 -10.31 -4.28
C ARG A 200 6.00 -8.83 -3.99
N ILE A 201 5.49 -8.56 -2.80
CA ILE A 201 5.38 -7.23 -2.22
C ILE A 201 6.15 -7.23 -0.91
N GLN A 202 6.93 -6.18 -0.69
CA GLN A 202 7.65 -5.92 0.56
C GLN A 202 7.40 -4.49 1.00
N PHE A 203 7.17 -4.29 2.28
CA PHE A 203 6.82 -2.99 2.84
C PHE A 203 7.65 -2.69 4.09
N SER A 204 8.08 -1.44 4.24
CA SER A 204 8.69 -0.90 5.45
C SER A 204 8.05 0.42 5.83
N ALA A 205 7.60 0.56 7.07
CA ALA A 205 7.01 1.78 7.61
C ALA A 205 8.05 2.77 8.16
N GLY A 206 9.33 2.61 7.84
CA GLY A 206 10.44 3.47 8.26
C GLY A 206 11.66 2.67 8.68
N GLY A 207 12.76 3.35 8.99
CA GLY A 207 14.00 2.67 9.36
C GLY A 207 14.64 1.85 8.23
N PHE A 208 14.29 2.14 6.99
CA PHE A 208 14.77 1.41 5.81
C PHE A 208 16.22 1.75 5.46
N GLU A 209 16.87 0.82 4.78
CA GLU A 209 18.29 0.82 4.47
C GLU A 209 18.72 1.96 3.53
N ALA A 210 20.05 2.23 3.45
CA ALA A 210 20.62 3.28 2.61
C ALA A 210 20.45 3.03 1.08
N ARG A 211 20.21 1.79 0.66
CA ARG A 211 19.89 1.46 -0.75
C ARG A 211 18.60 2.11 -1.25
N TYR A 212 17.67 2.40 -0.36
CA TYR A 212 16.45 3.14 -0.65
C TYR A 212 16.66 4.63 -0.40
N GLY A 213 16.20 5.49 -1.31
CA GLY A 213 16.52 6.91 -1.29
C GLY A 213 15.38 7.80 -0.81
N ASP A 214 15.63 8.98 -0.62
CA ASP A 214 14.97 10.27 -0.84
C ASP A 214 13.52 10.44 -0.37
N LYS A 215 13.05 9.64 0.61
CA LYS A 215 11.74 9.75 1.24
C LYS A 215 11.85 9.55 2.74
N MET A 216 10.87 10.11 3.50
CA MET A 216 10.92 10.15 4.96
C MET A 216 9.95 9.18 5.64
N SER A 217 9.06 8.49 4.90
CA SER A 217 8.03 7.68 5.56
C SER A 217 8.14 6.20 5.29
N SER A 218 7.90 5.71 4.09
CA SER A 218 7.85 4.30 3.83
C SER A 218 8.51 3.88 2.53
N VAL A 219 8.73 2.56 2.40
CA VAL A 219 9.18 1.92 1.15
C VAL A 219 8.23 0.78 0.82
N LEU A 220 7.81 0.75 -0.44
CA LEU A 220 7.08 -0.34 -1.06
C LEU A 220 7.94 -0.91 -2.21
N ASP A 221 8.47 -2.12 -2.04
CA ASP A 221 9.30 -2.80 -3.04
C ASP A 221 8.51 -3.95 -3.66
N ILE A 222 8.28 -3.87 -4.97
CA ILE A 222 7.44 -4.78 -5.74
C ILE A 222 8.28 -5.51 -6.77
N ARG A 223 8.02 -6.82 -6.89
CA ARG A 223 8.61 -7.67 -7.92
C ARG A 223 7.52 -8.26 -8.78
N TYR A 224 7.64 -8.11 -10.08
CA TYR A 224 6.77 -8.75 -11.05
C TYR A 224 7.18 -10.19 -11.28
N LYS A 225 6.20 -11.01 -11.67
CA LYS A 225 6.36 -12.45 -11.90
C LYS A 225 7.39 -12.76 -12.97
N ARG A 226 8.06 -13.89 -12.77
CA ARG A 226 8.94 -14.53 -13.76
C ARG A 226 8.37 -15.89 -14.10
N PRO A 227 7.40 -15.98 -15.02
CA PRO A 227 6.68 -17.22 -15.28
C PRO A 227 7.58 -18.30 -15.84
N LYS A 228 7.25 -19.56 -15.55
CA LYS A 228 7.89 -20.75 -16.09
C LYS A 228 7.01 -21.47 -17.11
N GLU A 229 5.72 -21.17 -17.08
CA GLU A 229 4.65 -21.79 -17.89
C GLU A 229 3.66 -20.72 -18.31
N PHE A 230 2.71 -21.09 -19.16
CA PHE A 230 1.65 -20.20 -19.56
C PHE A 230 0.55 -20.20 -18.50
N HIS A 231 0.16 -19.00 -18.04
CA HIS A 231 -1.00 -18.77 -17.19
C HIS A 231 -1.66 -17.46 -17.57
N GLY A 232 -2.90 -17.31 -17.17
CA GLY A 232 -3.61 -16.07 -17.33
C GLY A 232 -4.76 -15.93 -16.35
N SER A 233 -5.31 -14.74 -16.28
CA SER A 233 -6.53 -14.45 -15.52
C SER A 233 -7.37 -13.41 -16.22
N ALA A 234 -8.68 -13.52 -16.04
CA ALA A 234 -9.65 -12.52 -16.44
C ALA A 234 -10.58 -12.23 -15.27
N MET A 235 -10.83 -10.97 -14.99
CA MET A 235 -11.75 -10.53 -13.94
C MET A 235 -12.75 -9.53 -14.55
N ALA A 236 -14.01 -9.71 -14.20
CA ALA A 236 -15.10 -8.77 -14.50
C ALA A 236 -15.86 -8.46 -13.23
N SER A 237 -16.16 -7.19 -12.99
CA SER A 237 -16.94 -6.71 -11.84
C SER A 237 -17.77 -5.49 -12.23
N LEU A 238 -18.69 -5.08 -11.34
CA LEU A 238 -19.45 -3.83 -11.52
C LEU A 238 -18.56 -2.59 -11.52
N LEU A 239 -17.33 -2.70 -10.97
CA LEU A 239 -16.35 -1.61 -10.93
C LEU A 239 -15.35 -1.64 -12.09
N GLY A 240 -15.46 -2.59 -13.02
CA GLY A 240 -14.56 -2.72 -14.16
C GLY A 240 -14.05 -4.13 -14.38
N GLY A 241 -12.91 -4.26 -15.07
CA GLY A 241 -12.33 -5.55 -15.38
C GLY A 241 -10.82 -5.53 -15.55
N SER A 242 -10.19 -6.70 -15.44
CA SER A 242 -8.78 -6.90 -15.74
C SER A 242 -8.56 -8.16 -16.57
N PHE A 243 -7.46 -8.15 -17.30
CA PHE A 243 -6.97 -9.28 -18.04
C PHE A 243 -5.46 -9.36 -17.90
N HIS A 244 -4.96 -10.56 -17.65
CA HIS A 244 -3.54 -10.81 -17.47
C HIS A 244 -3.13 -12.09 -18.17
N ILE A 245 -1.96 -12.07 -18.78
CA ILE A 245 -1.30 -13.22 -19.37
C ILE A 245 0.17 -13.26 -18.99
N GLU A 246 0.69 -14.44 -18.77
CA GLU A 246 2.09 -14.69 -18.49
C GLU A 246 2.56 -15.94 -19.23
N SER A 247 3.80 -15.94 -19.70
CA SER A 247 4.34 -17.07 -20.47
C SER A 247 5.87 -17.13 -20.43
N ALA A 248 6.37 -18.35 -20.67
CA ALA A 248 7.78 -18.60 -20.90
C ALA A 248 7.97 -19.24 -22.28
N MET A 249 8.86 -18.67 -23.08
CA MET A 249 9.13 -19.05 -24.47
C MET A 249 10.62 -19.35 -24.66
N ALA A 250 11.01 -19.87 -25.83
CA ALA A 250 12.41 -20.15 -26.21
C ALA A 250 13.17 -20.94 -25.14
N LYS A 251 12.62 -22.09 -24.72
CA LYS A 251 13.18 -22.93 -23.65
C LYS A 251 13.34 -22.18 -22.33
N LYS A 252 12.37 -21.34 -22.01
CA LYS A 252 12.29 -20.49 -20.79
C LYS A 252 13.32 -19.35 -20.73
N ARG A 253 13.98 -19.03 -21.85
CA ARG A 253 14.91 -17.91 -21.94
C ARG A 253 14.19 -16.55 -22.06
N ILE A 254 13.01 -16.53 -22.66
CA ILE A 254 12.17 -15.32 -22.77
C ILE A 254 10.96 -15.55 -21.87
N ARG A 255 10.70 -14.64 -20.98
CA ARG A 255 9.53 -14.64 -20.11
C ARG A 255 8.81 -13.32 -20.26
N GLN A 256 7.52 -13.37 -20.23
CA GLN A 256 6.70 -12.15 -20.25
C GLN A 256 5.55 -12.26 -19.28
N VAL A 257 5.16 -11.12 -18.72
CA VAL A 257 3.93 -10.91 -17.98
C VAL A 257 3.31 -9.59 -18.45
N THR A 258 2.04 -9.63 -18.85
CA THR A 258 1.31 -8.48 -19.38
C THR A 258 -0.06 -8.43 -18.76
N GLY A 259 -0.48 -7.25 -18.32
CA GLY A 259 -1.79 -7.03 -17.74
C GLY A 259 -2.42 -5.74 -18.26
N PHE A 260 -3.72 -5.82 -18.46
CA PHE A 260 -4.59 -4.71 -18.81
C PHE A 260 -5.65 -4.56 -17.73
N ARG A 261 -5.93 -3.31 -17.32
CA ARG A 261 -7.01 -3.00 -16.39
C ARG A 261 -7.85 -1.85 -16.94
N TYR A 262 -9.15 -2.01 -16.76
CA TYR A 262 -10.13 -0.95 -16.91
C TYR A 262 -10.95 -0.85 -15.65
N ARG A 263 -11.17 0.37 -15.16
CA ARG A 263 -11.96 0.61 -13.97
C ARG A 263 -12.82 1.84 -14.12
N THR A 264 -13.99 1.79 -13.51
CA THR A 264 -14.87 2.93 -13.30
C THR A 264 -15.37 2.91 -11.85
N ASN A 265 -15.33 4.04 -11.18
CA ASN A 265 -15.92 4.16 -9.85
C ASN A 265 -17.35 4.74 -9.92
N ARG A 266 -17.95 4.79 -11.09
CA ARG A 266 -19.28 5.37 -11.32
C ARG A 266 -20.33 4.82 -10.35
N LEU A 267 -20.45 3.49 -10.22
CA LEU A 267 -21.37 2.84 -9.30
C LEU A 267 -21.18 3.25 -7.83
N VAL A 268 -19.93 3.49 -7.43
CA VAL A 268 -19.56 3.91 -6.09
C VAL A 268 -19.93 5.37 -5.87
N LEU A 269 -19.64 6.22 -6.85
CA LEU A 269 -19.82 7.67 -6.80
C LEU A 269 -21.29 8.10 -6.95
N GLU A 270 -22.09 7.39 -7.75
CA GLU A 270 -23.54 7.62 -7.89
C GLU A 270 -24.31 7.46 -6.56
N GLY A 271 -23.65 7.06 -5.53
CA GLY A 271 -24.28 6.92 -4.23
C GLY A 271 -23.77 7.89 -3.17
N LEU A 272 -22.91 8.84 -3.55
CA LEU A 272 -22.54 9.93 -2.66
C LEU A 272 -23.74 10.85 -2.46
N ASP A 273 -23.85 11.43 -1.26
CA ASP A 273 -24.87 12.46 -0.97
C ASP A 273 -24.60 13.75 -1.78
N THR A 274 -23.35 13.93 -2.22
CA THR A 274 -23.02 14.95 -3.23
C THR A 274 -23.49 14.45 -4.59
N GLU A 275 -24.70 14.82 -4.95
CA GLU A 275 -25.25 14.48 -6.24
C GLU A 275 -24.42 15.11 -7.37
N ALA A 276 -23.92 14.27 -8.28
CA ALA A 276 -23.22 14.69 -9.48
C ALA A 276 -23.24 13.56 -10.53
N GLU A 277 -23.18 13.94 -11.79
CA GLU A 277 -22.91 12.98 -12.86
C GLU A 277 -21.41 12.72 -12.93
N TYR A 278 -21.00 11.57 -12.42
CA TYR A 278 -19.61 11.14 -12.41
C TYR A 278 -19.30 10.17 -13.55
N ASP A 279 -18.27 10.45 -14.34
CA ASP A 279 -17.77 9.54 -15.38
C ASP A 279 -16.25 9.30 -15.25
N PRO A 280 -15.80 8.63 -14.16
CA PRO A 280 -14.41 8.27 -13.98
C PRO A 280 -14.06 7.06 -14.86
N ARG A 281 -12.99 7.17 -15.62
CA ARG A 281 -12.47 6.08 -16.48
C ARG A 281 -10.98 5.95 -16.27
N TYR A 282 -10.57 4.78 -15.81
CA TYR A 282 -9.19 4.45 -15.54
C TYR A 282 -8.78 3.28 -16.42
N THR A 283 -7.69 3.41 -17.13
CA THR A 283 -7.17 2.37 -18.01
C THR A 283 -5.67 2.28 -17.85
N ASP A 284 -5.14 1.10 -17.68
CA ASP A 284 -3.70 0.87 -17.74
C ASP A 284 -3.34 -0.42 -18.48
N LEU A 285 -2.18 -0.38 -19.11
CA LEU A 285 -1.52 -1.52 -19.74
C LEU A 285 -0.08 -1.58 -19.22
N GLN A 286 0.29 -2.71 -18.64
CA GLN A 286 1.62 -2.94 -18.11
C GLN A 286 2.19 -4.23 -18.68
N SER A 287 3.46 -4.21 -19.06
CA SER A 287 4.13 -5.37 -19.64
C SER A 287 5.58 -5.43 -19.15
N TYR A 288 6.00 -6.60 -18.69
CA TYR A 288 7.37 -6.85 -18.29
C TYR A 288 7.91 -8.09 -19.00
N TRP A 289 9.01 -7.90 -19.70
CA TRP A 289 9.72 -8.93 -20.46
C TRP A 289 11.09 -9.17 -19.87
N THR A 290 11.51 -10.43 -19.77
CA THR A 290 12.86 -10.77 -19.39
C THR A 290 13.46 -11.74 -20.42
N TYR A 291 14.72 -11.51 -20.79
CA TYR A 291 15.48 -12.31 -21.71
C TYR A 291 16.80 -12.74 -21.09
N ASP A 292 16.98 -14.04 -20.91
CA ASP A 292 18.26 -14.63 -20.50
C ASP A 292 19.17 -14.72 -21.74
N ALA A 293 19.92 -13.63 -22.03
CA ALA A 293 20.84 -13.57 -23.16
C ALA A 293 21.97 -14.59 -23.03
N SER A 294 22.39 -14.87 -21.79
CA SER A 294 23.31 -15.96 -21.42
C SER A 294 23.08 -16.33 -19.95
N ASP A 295 23.78 -17.34 -19.45
CA ASP A 295 23.75 -17.72 -18.01
C ASP A 295 24.27 -16.61 -17.10
N LYS A 296 24.92 -15.58 -17.66
CA LYS A 296 25.48 -14.44 -16.93
C LYS A 296 24.75 -13.14 -17.16
N VAL A 297 23.95 -13.02 -18.23
CA VAL A 297 23.33 -11.75 -18.62
C VAL A 297 21.83 -11.96 -18.81
N GLU A 298 21.07 -11.20 -18.04
CA GLU A 298 19.62 -11.08 -18.16
C GLU A 298 19.26 -9.64 -18.53
N ILE A 299 18.36 -9.48 -19.48
CA ILE A 299 17.83 -8.20 -19.93
C ILE A 299 16.35 -8.15 -19.55
N GLY A 300 15.92 -7.09 -18.87
CA GLY A 300 14.53 -6.82 -18.53
C GLY A 300 14.03 -5.57 -19.22
N LEU A 301 12.82 -5.61 -19.77
CA LEU A 301 12.13 -4.47 -20.38
C LEU A 301 10.76 -4.30 -19.72
N LEU A 302 10.55 -3.16 -19.09
CA LEU A 302 9.28 -2.76 -18.48
C LEU A 302 8.64 -1.65 -19.30
N GLY A 303 7.36 -1.79 -19.61
CA GLY A 303 6.55 -0.75 -20.23
C GLY A 303 5.23 -0.57 -19.51
N ILE A 304 4.84 0.67 -19.23
CA ILE A 304 3.58 1.03 -18.60
C ILE A 304 2.96 2.21 -19.34
N TYR A 305 1.70 2.07 -19.68
CA TYR A 305 0.85 3.14 -20.14
C TYR A 305 -0.38 3.23 -19.25
N SER A 306 -0.71 4.42 -18.78
CA SER A 306 -1.88 4.64 -17.96
C SER A 306 -2.59 5.91 -18.38
N ARG A 307 -3.91 5.85 -18.43
CA ARG A 307 -4.78 7.00 -18.68
C ARG A 307 -5.91 7.03 -17.67
N ASN A 308 -5.97 8.11 -16.93
CA ASN A 308 -7.02 8.37 -15.96
C ASN A 308 -7.78 9.61 -16.42
N ARG A 309 -9.08 9.49 -16.61
CA ARG A 309 -9.96 10.59 -16.96
C ARG A 309 -11.11 10.65 -15.99
N TYR A 310 -11.39 11.84 -15.56
CA TYR A 310 -12.45 12.15 -14.66
C TYR A 310 -13.28 13.32 -15.22
N ASP A 311 -14.53 13.05 -15.51
CA ASP A 311 -15.52 14.06 -15.88
C ASP A 311 -16.56 14.12 -14.76
N GLN A 312 -16.90 15.33 -14.32
CA GLN A 312 -17.94 15.59 -13.32
C GLN A 312 -18.83 16.75 -13.76
N VAL A 313 -20.12 16.56 -13.63
CA VAL A 313 -21.12 17.61 -13.71
C VAL A 313 -21.80 17.67 -12.34
N PRO A 314 -21.49 18.67 -11.49
CA PRO A 314 -22.10 18.79 -10.19
C PRO A 314 -23.61 18.99 -10.32
N GLN A 315 -24.38 18.36 -9.44
CA GLN A 315 -25.83 18.53 -9.37
C GLN A 315 -26.19 19.32 -8.13
N SER A 316 -27.33 19.99 -8.19
CA SER A 316 -27.87 20.70 -7.04
C SER A 316 -28.16 19.73 -5.91
N ARG A 317 -27.81 20.12 -4.69
CA ARG A 317 -28.01 19.29 -3.50
C ARG A 317 -28.67 20.07 -2.37
N GLU A 318 -29.28 19.32 -1.47
CA GLU A 318 -29.82 19.79 -0.21
C GLU A 318 -29.24 18.92 0.91
N THR A 319 -28.73 19.55 1.96
CA THR A 319 -28.13 18.85 3.11
C THR A 319 -28.72 19.44 4.38
N GLU A 320 -29.35 18.59 5.19
CA GLU A 320 -29.84 19.01 6.50
C GLU A 320 -28.78 18.67 7.55
N LEU A 321 -28.53 19.64 8.44
CA LEU A 321 -27.55 19.52 9.51
C LEU A 321 -28.05 20.29 10.73
N GLY A 322 -27.54 19.91 11.91
CA GLY A 322 -27.89 20.63 13.12
C GLY A 322 -27.89 19.77 14.36
N ASN A 323 -28.41 20.38 15.44
CA ASN A 323 -28.56 19.76 16.74
C ASN A 323 -29.89 20.19 17.36
N PHE A 324 -30.14 19.91 18.63
CA PHE A 324 -31.35 20.31 19.32
C PHE A 324 -31.54 21.85 19.45
N ASP A 325 -30.44 22.61 19.33
CA ASP A 325 -30.47 24.05 19.48
C ASP A 325 -30.65 24.77 18.14
N GLN A 326 -30.18 24.17 17.03
CA GLN A 326 -30.28 24.75 15.70
C GLN A 326 -30.40 23.67 14.64
N ALA A 327 -31.44 23.74 13.80
CA ALA A 327 -31.62 22.93 12.62
C ALA A 327 -31.45 23.77 11.36
N LEU A 328 -30.58 23.33 10.45
CA LEU A 328 -30.21 24.07 9.25
C LEU A 328 -30.40 23.22 8.01
N ARG A 329 -30.74 23.88 6.91
CA ARG A 329 -30.75 23.31 5.56
C ARG A 329 -29.81 24.11 4.68
N PHE A 330 -28.86 23.41 4.13
CA PHE A 330 -27.95 23.95 3.13
C PHE A 330 -28.38 23.46 1.75
N THR A 331 -28.78 24.39 0.89
CA THR A 331 -29.15 24.10 -0.49
C THR A 331 -28.12 24.75 -1.40
N VAL A 332 -27.57 23.99 -2.36
CA VAL A 332 -26.69 24.54 -3.38
C VAL A 332 -27.14 24.13 -4.77
N PHE A 333 -27.27 25.12 -5.65
CA PHE A 333 -27.55 24.93 -7.06
C PHE A 333 -26.24 25.06 -7.83
N PHE A 334 -25.85 24.02 -8.57
CA PHE A 334 -24.65 24.02 -9.37
C PHE A 334 -24.96 24.11 -10.85
N ASP A 335 -24.09 24.81 -11.58
CA ASP A 335 -23.97 24.74 -13.04
C ASP A 335 -22.49 24.65 -13.40
N GLY A 336 -22.20 23.95 -14.48
CA GLY A 336 -20.83 23.82 -14.96
C GLY A 336 -20.34 22.40 -15.08
N ARG A 337 -19.04 22.28 -15.25
CA ARG A 337 -18.38 20.99 -15.51
C ARG A 337 -16.92 21.01 -15.07
N GLU A 338 -16.48 19.87 -14.55
CA GLU A 338 -15.09 19.58 -14.33
C GLU A 338 -14.61 18.45 -15.26
N ARG A 339 -13.42 18.62 -15.83
CA ARG A 339 -12.71 17.56 -16.54
C ARG A 339 -11.25 17.55 -16.12
N THR A 340 -10.80 16.40 -15.60
CA THR A 340 -9.40 16.15 -15.24
C THR A 340 -8.90 14.92 -15.97
N GLN A 341 -7.70 15.01 -16.54
CA GLN A 341 -7.08 13.92 -17.26
C GLN A 341 -5.60 13.81 -16.90
N PHE A 342 -5.15 12.57 -16.68
CA PHE A 342 -3.76 12.20 -16.49
C PHE A 342 -3.39 11.12 -17.50
N GLU A 343 -2.30 11.30 -18.21
CA GLU A 343 -1.78 10.34 -19.17
C GLU A 343 -0.30 10.12 -18.90
N THR A 344 0.08 8.89 -18.58
CA THR A 344 1.43 8.55 -18.14
C THR A 344 2.04 7.44 -18.98
N PHE A 345 3.27 7.66 -19.39
CA PHE A 345 4.14 6.69 -20.05
C PHE A 345 5.36 6.44 -19.17
N PHE A 346 5.64 5.18 -18.94
CA PHE A 346 6.85 4.77 -18.21
C PHE A 346 7.49 3.58 -18.92
N GLY A 347 8.78 3.69 -19.21
CA GLY A 347 9.56 2.63 -19.81
C GLY A 347 10.88 2.45 -19.08
N ALA A 348 11.34 1.19 -18.93
CA ALA A 348 12.63 0.93 -18.32
C ALA A 348 13.31 -0.28 -18.93
N LEU A 349 14.62 -0.15 -19.19
CA LEU A 349 15.52 -1.22 -19.59
C LEU A 349 16.45 -1.52 -18.42
N ASN A 350 16.52 -2.79 -18.07
CA ASN A 350 17.37 -3.30 -16.99
C ASN A 350 18.29 -4.38 -17.53
N VAL A 351 19.59 -4.29 -17.25
CA VAL A 351 20.60 -5.29 -17.61
C VAL A 351 21.28 -5.80 -16.35
N ASN A 352 21.05 -7.05 -16.03
CA ASN A 352 21.65 -7.76 -14.91
C ASN A 352 22.84 -8.60 -15.40
N VAL A 353 24.02 -8.37 -14.85
CA VAL A 353 25.27 -9.08 -15.21
C VAL A 353 25.83 -9.79 -14.00
N LYS A 354 25.87 -11.11 -14.04
CA LYS A 354 26.61 -11.94 -13.06
C LYS A 354 28.09 -11.90 -13.41
N ALA A 355 28.79 -10.89 -12.91
CA ALA A 355 30.22 -10.68 -13.22
C ALA A 355 31.06 -11.83 -12.64
N ARG A 356 30.68 -12.33 -11.43
CA ARG A 356 31.25 -13.50 -10.76
C ARG A 356 30.14 -14.28 -10.07
N LYS A 357 30.45 -15.43 -9.48
CA LYS A 357 29.47 -16.24 -8.72
C LYS A 357 28.91 -15.51 -7.51
N ASP A 358 29.69 -14.63 -6.93
CA ASP A 358 29.43 -13.83 -5.73
C ASP A 358 29.11 -12.36 -6.04
N MET A 359 29.09 -11.95 -7.33
CA MET A 359 28.95 -10.55 -7.74
C MET A 359 27.91 -10.36 -8.84
N LEU A 360 26.94 -9.50 -8.57
CA LEU A 360 25.91 -9.09 -9.50
C LEU A 360 26.03 -7.58 -9.75
N LEU A 361 25.99 -7.17 -11.01
CA LEU A 361 25.89 -5.78 -11.44
C LEU A 361 24.57 -5.56 -12.16
N GLN A 362 23.91 -4.50 -11.86
CA GLN A 362 22.64 -4.10 -12.46
C GLN A 362 22.78 -2.70 -13.05
N PHE A 363 22.37 -2.52 -14.30
CA PHE A 363 22.33 -1.24 -15.00
C PHE A 363 20.89 -1.01 -15.42
N THR A 364 20.35 0.15 -15.10
CA THR A 364 18.97 0.50 -15.40
C THR A 364 18.90 1.86 -16.06
N THR A 365 18.14 1.95 -17.15
CA THR A 365 17.76 3.21 -17.78
C THR A 365 16.25 3.26 -17.78
N SER A 366 15.67 4.38 -17.33
CA SER A 366 14.22 4.57 -17.35
C SER A 366 13.83 5.95 -17.84
N ALA A 367 12.65 6.01 -18.45
CA ALA A 367 12.02 7.24 -18.90
C ALA A 367 10.57 7.27 -18.40
N TYR A 368 10.21 8.36 -17.76
CA TYR A 368 8.87 8.66 -17.29
C TYR A 368 8.39 9.93 -17.95
N ARG A 369 7.17 9.95 -18.47
CA ARG A 369 6.52 11.17 -18.96
C ARG A 369 5.04 11.17 -18.58
N THR A 370 4.56 12.30 -18.10
CA THR A 370 3.15 12.50 -17.80
C THR A 370 2.63 13.80 -18.38
N PHE A 371 1.41 13.74 -18.87
CA PHE A 371 0.63 14.90 -19.27
C PHE A 371 -0.60 14.98 -18.38
N GLU A 372 -0.82 16.13 -17.79
CA GLU A 372 -1.98 16.35 -16.93
C GLU A 372 -2.72 17.60 -17.40
N SER A 373 -4.03 17.54 -17.35
CA SER A 373 -4.87 18.70 -17.60
C SER A 373 -6.03 18.72 -16.63
N GLU A 374 -6.29 19.87 -16.07
CA GLU A 374 -7.43 20.15 -15.19
C GLU A 374 -8.19 21.35 -15.74
N ARG A 375 -9.46 21.14 -16.02
CA ARG A 375 -10.35 22.13 -16.63
C ARG A 375 -11.64 22.12 -15.85
N PHE A 376 -11.99 23.22 -15.22
CA PHE A 376 -13.33 23.39 -14.67
C PHE A 376 -13.82 24.82 -14.76
N ASP A 377 -15.13 24.93 -14.88
CA ASP A 377 -15.94 26.12 -14.69
C ASP A 377 -17.14 25.67 -13.88
N ILE A 378 -17.23 26.08 -12.62
CA ILE A 378 -18.26 25.65 -11.69
C ILE A 378 -18.86 26.88 -11.05
N LEU A 379 -20.11 27.13 -11.35
CA LEU A 379 -20.96 28.12 -10.71
C LEU A 379 -21.76 27.43 -9.60
N GLY A 380 -21.70 27.93 -8.40
CA GLY A 380 -22.49 27.47 -7.27
C GLY A 380 -23.29 28.65 -6.67
N GLN A 381 -24.60 28.50 -6.52
CA GLN A 381 -25.43 29.39 -5.75
C GLN A 381 -25.97 28.64 -4.54
N TYR A 382 -25.75 29.17 -3.34
CA TYR A 382 -26.15 28.48 -2.13
C TYR A 382 -27.06 29.31 -1.25
N PHE A 383 -27.87 28.58 -0.46
CA PHE A 383 -28.75 29.08 0.56
C PHE A 383 -28.49 28.31 1.86
N LEU A 384 -28.38 29.03 2.95
CA LEU A 384 -28.33 28.51 4.30
C LEU A 384 -29.56 28.93 5.05
N ASP A 385 -30.46 28.00 5.31
CA ASP A 385 -31.77 28.26 5.91
C ASP A 385 -31.84 27.64 7.31
N GLU A 386 -32.49 28.34 8.25
CA GLU A 386 -32.87 27.81 9.55
C GLU A 386 -34.25 27.16 9.48
N LEU A 387 -34.38 25.97 10.00
CA LEU A 387 -35.63 25.18 10.00
C LEU A 387 -36.36 25.29 11.32
N ASP A 388 -37.71 25.20 11.26
CA ASP A 388 -38.52 25.02 12.45
C ASP A 388 -38.25 23.63 13.06
N ARG A 389 -37.89 23.65 14.33
CA ARG A 389 -37.53 22.44 15.13
C ARG A 389 -38.58 22.10 16.20
N ASP A 390 -39.69 22.86 16.29
CA ASP A 390 -40.74 22.55 17.22
C ASP A 390 -41.54 21.34 16.73
N LEU A 391 -41.35 20.20 17.37
CA LEU A 391 -42.03 18.95 17.07
C LEU A 391 -43.58 19.05 17.20
N GLY A 392 -44.09 20.09 17.86
CA GLY A 392 -45.51 20.36 17.98
C GLY A 392 -46.04 21.35 16.93
N SER A 393 -45.18 21.89 16.09
CA SER A 393 -45.55 22.88 15.06
C SER A 393 -46.03 22.18 13.78
N ASP A 394 -47.07 22.69 13.17
CA ASP A 394 -47.48 22.29 11.81
C ASP A 394 -46.42 22.64 10.75
N GLN A 395 -45.44 23.46 11.11
CA GLN A 395 -44.33 23.86 10.24
C GLN A 395 -42.99 23.18 10.56
N PHE A 396 -43.02 22.11 11.33
CA PHE A 396 -41.80 21.34 11.66
C PHE A 396 -41.02 20.97 10.40
N GLY A 397 -39.72 21.38 10.35
CA GLY A 397 -38.85 21.14 9.19
C GLY A 397 -39.01 22.15 8.05
N GLU A 398 -39.92 23.12 8.15
CA GLU A 398 -40.03 24.21 7.17
C GLU A 398 -39.04 25.34 7.47
N VAL A 399 -38.68 26.10 6.43
CA VAL A 399 -37.76 27.23 6.54
C VAL A 399 -38.39 28.36 7.36
N VAL A 400 -37.77 28.72 8.47
CA VAL A 400 -38.14 29.85 9.31
C VAL A 400 -37.51 31.14 8.80
N ARG A 401 -36.24 31.11 8.46
CA ARG A 401 -35.49 32.25 7.91
C ARG A 401 -34.27 31.81 7.14
N ASN A 402 -33.84 32.59 6.19
CA ASN A 402 -32.60 32.48 5.51
C ASN A 402 -31.46 33.12 6.34
N LEU A 403 -30.35 32.43 6.54
CA LEU A 403 -29.18 32.88 7.29
C LEU A 403 -28.04 33.35 6.37
N GLY A 404 -28.03 32.90 5.11
CA GLY A 404 -27.00 33.25 4.16
C GLY A 404 -27.34 32.84 2.75
N VAL A 405 -26.98 33.67 1.79
CA VAL A 405 -27.08 33.47 0.34
C VAL A 405 -25.74 33.87 -0.26
N GLY A 406 -25.22 33.08 -1.18
CA GLY A 406 -24.00 33.40 -1.90
C GLY A 406 -23.90 32.72 -3.23
N THR A 407 -23.10 33.30 -4.09
CA THR A 407 -22.73 32.71 -5.40
C THR A 407 -21.24 32.72 -5.53
N PHE A 408 -20.67 31.61 -6.04
CA PHE A 408 -19.28 31.54 -6.39
C PHE A 408 -19.11 30.99 -7.81
N LEU A 409 -18.04 31.40 -8.46
CA LEU A 409 -17.63 30.92 -9.77
C LEU A 409 -16.16 30.52 -9.73
N ASP A 410 -15.91 29.24 -9.78
CA ASP A 410 -14.58 28.66 -9.79
C ASP A 410 -14.12 28.32 -11.20
N HIS A 411 -12.92 28.73 -11.54
CA HIS A 411 -12.32 28.49 -12.85
C HIS A 411 -10.92 27.93 -12.73
N ALA A 412 -10.60 26.92 -13.54
CA ALA A 412 -9.22 26.46 -13.71
C ALA A 412 -8.90 26.00 -15.12
N ARG A 413 -7.68 26.28 -15.55
CA ARG A 413 -7.04 25.82 -16.78
C ARG A 413 -5.58 25.47 -16.49
N ASN A 414 -5.39 24.28 -15.93
CA ASN A 414 -4.08 23.80 -15.49
C ASN A 414 -3.55 22.75 -16.43
N ASP A 415 -2.27 22.85 -16.75
CA ASP A 415 -1.55 21.90 -17.60
C ASP A 415 -0.19 21.57 -17.01
N LEU A 416 0.17 20.29 -16.98
CA LEU A 416 1.50 19.79 -16.62
C LEU A 416 2.04 18.88 -17.72
N ASP A 417 3.28 19.11 -18.11
CA ASP A 417 4.12 18.19 -18.90
C ASP A 417 5.41 17.94 -18.13
N ALA A 418 5.58 16.73 -17.62
CA ALA A 418 6.76 16.35 -16.86
C ALA A 418 7.44 15.14 -17.50
N THR A 419 8.72 15.29 -17.77
CA THR A 419 9.60 14.23 -18.30
C THR A 419 10.76 14.00 -17.34
N VAL A 420 11.00 12.73 -16.99
CA VAL A 420 12.10 12.33 -16.11
C VAL A 420 12.85 11.17 -16.73
N LEU A 421 14.16 11.37 -16.94
CA LEU A 421 15.08 10.34 -17.39
C LEU A 421 16.00 9.93 -16.25
N SER A 422 16.18 8.63 -16.03
CA SER A 422 17.04 8.10 -14.98
C SER A 422 18.02 7.06 -15.51
N PHE A 423 19.26 7.13 -15.01
CA PHE A 423 20.33 6.18 -15.28
C PHE A 423 20.87 5.71 -13.94
N ALA A 424 20.75 4.42 -13.66
CA ALA A 424 21.14 3.85 -12.38
C ALA A 424 22.06 2.65 -12.55
N HIS A 425 23.04 2.55 -11.66
CA HIS A 425 23.87 1.36 -11.46
C HIS A 425 23.72 0.87 -10.04
N LYS A 426 23.57 -0.46 -9.86
CA LYS A 426 23.60 -1.13 -8.55
C LYS A 426 24.54 -2.31 -8.60
N GLY A 427 25.35 -2.49 -7.60
CA GLY A 427 26.26 -3.61 -7.45
C GLY A 427 26.02 -4.36 -6.15
N TYR A 428 26.26 -5.65 -6.21
CA TYR A 428 26.06 -6.59 -5.10
C TYR A 428 27.24 -7.54 -5.05
N LEU A 429 27.84 -7.67 -3.87
CA LEU A 429 28.96 -8.58 -3.62
C LEU A 429 28.71 -9.34 -2.32
N GLU A 430 28.64 -10.68 -2.43
CA GLU A 430 28.62 -11.58 -1.29
C GLU A 430 30.04 -11.97 -0.93
N HIS A 431 30.37 -11.94 0.36
CA HIS A 431 31.68 -12.33 0.86
C HIS A 431 31.52 -13.25 2.09
N ALA A 432 32.56 -14.06 2.38
CA ALA A 432 32.58 -14.94 3.53
C ALA A 432 31.35 -15.88 3.63
N GLU A 433 31.01 -16.56 2.52
CA GLU A 433 29.92 -17.54 2.43
C GLU A 433 28.55 -17.01 2.93
N GLY A 434 28.30 -15.72 2.69
CA GLY A 434 27.06 -15.07 3.06
C GLY A 434 27.07 -14.36 4.43
N ALA A 435 28.19 -14.42 5.17
CA ALA A 435 28.32 -13.66 6.42
C ALA A 435 28.48 -12.16 6.21
N GLN A 436 28.87 -11.72 5.01
CA GLN A 436 28.96 -10.31 4.64
C GLN A 436 28.36 -10.07 3.27
N TYR A 437 27.78 -8.91 3.11
CA TYR A 437 27.10 -8.54 1.90
C TYR A 437 27.20 -7.04 1.62
N LEU A 438 28.06 -6.69 0.66
CA LEU A 438 28.29 -5.31 0.23
C LEU A 438 27.35 -4.93 -0.91
N GLN A 439 26.74 -3.75 -0.81
CA GLN A 439 25.92 -3.11 -1.83
C GLN A 439 26.38 -1.71 -2.09
N TRP A 440 26.36 -1.34 -3.35
CA TRP A 440 26.56 0.05 -3.77
C TRP A 440 25.66 0.40 -4.94
N GLY A 441 25.46 1.68 -5.15
CA GLY A 441 24.76 2.16 -6.32
C GLY A 441 24.99 3.63 -6.55
N ALA A 442 24.76 4.02 -7.79
CA ALA A 442 24.76 5.41 -8.23
C ALA A 442 23.59 5.61 -9.19
N ASP A 443 22.99 6.79 -9.15
CA ASP A 443 21.83 7.15 -9.95
C ASP A 443 21.96 8.61 -10.38
N ALA A 444 21.63 8.90 -11.64
CA ALA A 444 21.51 10.23 -12.19
C ALA A 444 20.12 10.40 -12.78
N ARG A 445 19.39 11.42 -12.32
CA ARG A 445 18.03 11.72 -12.74
C ARG A 445 17.96 13.13 -13.33
N ILE A 446 17.45 13.24 -14.54
CA ILE A 446 17.23 14.50 -15.24
C ILE A 446 15.74 14.77 -15.28
N GLU A 447 15.31 15.91 -14.74
CA GLU A 447 13.94 16.33 -14.61
C GLU A 447 13.67 17.55 -15.47
N THR A 448 12.67 17.49 -16.35
CA THR A 448 12.16 18.61 -17.15
C THR A 448 10.67 18.71 -16.90
N ILE A 449 10.23 19.80 -16.26
CA ILE A 449 8.85 19.97 -15.81
C ILE A 449 8.34 21.33 -16.23
N ASN A 450 7.27 21.34 -17.03
CA ASN A 450 6.52 22.54 -17.41
C ASN A 450 5.16 22.47 -16.73
N ASP A 451 4.90 23.38 -15.81
CA ASP A 451 3.67 23.43 -15.03
C ASP A 451 3.02 24.81 -15.16
N LYS A 452 1.82 24.83 -15.72
CA LYS A 452 1.04 26.03 -15.95
C LYS A 452 -0.23 25.98 -15.17
N LEU A 453 -0.45 26.98 -14.33
CA LEU A 453 -1.68 27.19 -13.59
C LEU A 453 -2.35 28.50 -14.05
N SER A 454 -3.67 28.44 -14.15
CA SER A 454 -4.54 29.59 -14.33
C SER A 454 -5.85 29.28 -13.61
N GLU A 455 -5.94 29.79 -12.39
CA GLU A 455 -7.07 29.56 -11.51
C GLU A 455 -7.59 30.90 -10.99
N TRP A 456 -8.90 31.00 -10.83
CA TRP A 456 -9.51 32.12 -10.13
C TRP A 456 -10.87 31.72 -9.57
N THR A 457 -11.26 32.39 -8.49
CA THR A 457 -12.57 32.28 -7.85
C THR A 457 -13.17 33.66 -7.75
N MET A 458 -14.38 33.84 -8.28
CA MET A 458 -15.23 35.02 -8.07
C MET A 458 -16.33 34.69 -7.09
N ILE A 459 -16.63 35.60 -6.20
CA ILE A 459 -17.71 35.48 -5.22
C ILE A 459 -18.63 36.67 -5.30
N ASP A 460 -19.92 36.39 -5.23
CA ASP A 460 -20.96 37.36 -4.97
C ASP A 460 -21.74 36.91 -3.72
N SER A 461 -21.89 37.80 -2.80
CA SER A 461 -22.80 37.64 -1.68
C SER A 461 -23.87 38.69 -1.76
N ALA A 462 -25.05 38.34 -2.10
CA ALA A 462 -26.22 39.29 -2.18
C ALA A 462 -26.57 39.88 -0.80
N ASP A 463 -25.62 40.63 -0.19
CA ASP A 463 -25.65 41.25 1.13
C ASP A 463 -25.80 40.32 2.34
N TYR A 464 -25.76 38.98 2.14
CA TYR A 464 -26.06 38.03 3.19
C TYR A 464 -24.92 37.06 3.55
N SER A 465 -23.90 36.94 2.73
CA SER A 465 -22.79 36.03 2.99
C SER A 465 -21.44 36.63 2.65
N ILE A 466 -20.41 35.85 2.75
CA ILE A 466 -19.03 36.24 2.67
C ILE A 466 -18.54 36.46 1.25
N PRO A 467 -17.62 37.36 1.07
CA PRO A 467 -17.41 38.62 1.76
C PRO A 467 -18.59 39.58 1.40
N GLN A 468 -18.96 40.43 2.29
CA GLN A 468 -19.97 41.45 1.98
C GLN A 468 -19.50 42.34 0.82
N SER A 469 -20.04 42.11 -0.35
CA SER A 469 -19.88 42.98 -1.49
C SER A 469 -20.98 44.08 -1.45
N THR A 470 -20.62 45.32 -1.62
CA THR A 470 -21.58 46.45 -1.71
C THR A 470 -22.02 46.72 -3.14
N GLY A 471 -21.62 45.84 -4.10
CA GLY A 471 -21.89 45.96 -5.51
C GLY A 471 -22.77 44.84 -6.05
N GLU A 472 -23.34 45.01 -7.24
CA GLU A 472 -24.08 44.00 -8.00
C GLU A 472 -23.13 43.08 -8.79
N ASP A 473 -21.81 43.31 -8.72
CA ASP A 473 -20.81 42.61 -9.52
C ASP A 473 -20.12 41.51 -8.70
N LEU A 474 -19.73 40.38 -9.38
CA LEU A 474 -18.88 39.33 -8.85
C LEU A 474 -17.49 39.89 -8.51
N GLU A 475 -17.01 39.63 -7.30
CA GLU A 475 -15.67 40.04 -6.87
C GLU A 475 -14.64 38.93 -7.04
N LEU A 476 -13.47 39.30 -7.51
CA LEU A 476 -12.32 38.41 -7.60
C LEU A 476 -11.75 38.16 -6.20
N GLN A 477 -12.08 37.00 -5.61
CA GLN A 477 -11.57 36.60 -4.30
C GLN A 477 -10.16 36.02 -4.38
N TYR A 478 -9.93 35.17 -5.39
CA TYR A 478 -8.70 34.44 -5.56
C TYR A 478 -8.27 34.43 -7.01
N SER A 479 -6.97 34.60 -7.26
CA SER A 479 -6.38 34.46 -8.58
C SER A 479 -4.97 33.91 -8.48
N LEU A 480 -4.72 32.82 -9.16
CA LEU A 480 -3.38 32.24 -9.29
C LEU A 480 -3.06 32.06 -10.77
N LYS A 481 -2.04 32.78 -11.25
CA LYS A 481 -1.52 32.61 -12.60
C LYS A 481 -0.03 32.34 -12.51
N SER A 482 0.38 31.14 -12.83
CA SER A 482 1.76 30.70 -12.69
C SER A 482 2.19 29.87 -13.89
N ARG A 483 3.44 30.05 -14.31
CA ARG A 483 4.08 29.20 -15.29
C ARG A 483 5.47 28.86 -14.77
N LEU A 484 5.74 27.56 -14.56
CA LEU A 484 6.98 27.05 -14.03
C LEU A 484 7.64 26.19 -15.08
N ASP A 485 8.90 26.52 -15.38
CA ASP A 485 9.79 25.74 -16.24
C ASP A 485 10.97 25.30 -15.35
N ILE A 486 11.05 24.02 -15.05
CA ILE A 486 12.06 23.44 -14.14
C ILE A 486 12.92 22.46 -14.93
N GLU A 487 14.22 22.74 -14.97
CA GLU A 487 15.23 21.82 -15.46
C GLU A 487 16.23 21.57 -14.35
N SER A 488 16.32 20.30 -13.92
CA SER A 488 17.23 19.95 -12.82
C SER A 488 17.79 18.54 -12.96
N THR A 489 18.95 18.32 -12.33
CA THR A 489 19.57 17.00 -12.23
C THR A 489 19.75 16.63 -10.78
N ARG A 490 19.39 15.40 -10.45
CA ARG A 490 19.66 14.78 -9.14
C ARG A 490 20.70 13.69 -9.31
N LEU A 491 21.77 13.77 -8.56
CA LEU A 491 22.84 12.77 -8.51
C LEU A 491 22.81 12.11 -7.14
N GLN A 492 22.85 10.80 -7.12
CA GLN A 492 22.77 10.05 -5.88
C GLN A 492 23.76 8.89 -5.90
N ALA A 493 24.31 8.56 -4.75
CA ALA A 493 25.13 7.38 -4.58
C ALA A 493 24.98 6.82 -3.17
N TYR A 494 25.11 5.50 -3.04
CA TYR A 494 25.09 4.85 -1.73
C TYR A 494 26.07 3.69 -1.66
N VAL A 495 26.50 3.40 -0.44
CA VAL A 495 27.21 2.18 -0.09
C VAL A 495 26.66 1.68 1.24
N GLN A 496 26.42 0.38 1.33
CA GLN A 496 26.03 -0.29 2.57
C GLN A 496 26.62 -1.68 2.65
N ASN A 497 26.85 -2.15 3.87
CA ASN A 497 27.25 -3.51 4.13
C ASN A 497 26.35 -4.15 5.18
N SER A 498 26.08 -5.42 5.03
CA SER A 498 25.39 -6.25 6.01
C SER A 498 26.35 -7.27 6.56
N TRP A 499 26.41 -7.40 7.87
CA TRP A 499 27.18 -8.41 8.58
C TRP A 499 26.22 -9.30 9.36
N SER A 500 26.44 -10.61 9.30
CA SER A 500 25.65 -11.59 10.05
C SER A 500 26.60 -12.48 10.83
N TRP A 501 26.35 -12.61 12.13
CA TRP A 501 27.11 -13.44 13.06
C TRP A 501 26.20 -14.49 13.67
N ASP A 502 26.58 -15.74 13.55
CA ASP A 502 26.01 -16.83 14.32
C ASP A 502 26.75 -16.90 15.67
N LEU A 503 26.00 -16.70 16.75
CA LEU A 503 26.55 -16.70 18.13
C LEU A 503 26.39 -18.07 18.82
N GLY A 504 25.96 -19.10 18.09
CA GLY A 504 25.63 -20.42 18.61
C GLY A 504 24.33 -20.46 19.43
N ASP A 505 23.84 -21.64 19.73
CA ASP A 505 22.60 -21.88 20.51
C ASP A 505 21.38 -21.15 19.99
N ASP A 506 21.18 -21.11 18.67
CA ASP A 506 20.12 -20.38 17.94
C ASP A 506 20.18 -18.85 18.11
N ARG A 507 21.26 -18.31 18.69
CA ARG A 507 21.49 -16.86 18.81
C ARG A 507 22.09 -16.30 17.53
N GLY A 508 21.59 -15.18 17.11
CA GLY A 508 22.10 -14.49 15.91
C GLY A 508 22.13 -13.00 16.09
N LEU A 509 23.14 -12.36 15.53
CA LEU A 509 23.26 -10.90 15.46
C LEU A 509 23.47 -10.51 14.00
N SER A 510 22.76 -9.50 13.51
CA SER A 510 23.06 -8.91 12.21
C SER A 510 23.06 -7.39 12.29
N LEU A 511 23.98 -6.77 11.57
CA LEU A 511 24.11 -5.33 11.43
C LEU A 511 24.09 -4.97 9.96
N ILE A 512 23.20 -4.06 9.59
CA ILE A 512 23.21 -3.39 8.29
C ILE A 512 23.59 -1.94 8.55
N ALA A 513 24.64 -1.43 7.91
CA ALA A 513 25.03 -0.04 8.01
C ALA A 513 25.41 0.48 6.65
N GLY A 514 25.05 1.72 6.36
CA GLY A 514 25.32 2.35 5.08
C GLY A 514 25.18 3.85 5.11
N VAL A 515 25.65 4.45 4.05
CA VAL A 515 25.56 5.89 3.82
C VAL A 515 25.08 6.16 2.40
N ARG A 516 24.24 7.19 2.25
CA ARG A 516 23.77 7.68 0.99
C ARG A 516 24.10 9.16 0.88
N GLY A 517 24.56 9.59 -0.29
CA GLY A 517 24.77 10.98 -0.64
C GLY A 517 23.87 11.37 -1.80
N GLN A 518 23.41 12.62 -1.81
CA GLN A 518 22.61 13.18 -2.89
C GLN A 518 23.01 14.62 -3.14
N HIS A 519 23.06 14.99 -4.42
CA HIS A 519 23.26 16.35 -4.90
C HIS A 519 22.13 16.76 -5.84
N TRP A 520 21.58 17.95 -5.65
CA TRP A 520 20.53 18.51 -6.48
C TRP A 520 20.96 19.84 -7.11
N THR A 521 20.95 19.90 -8.44
CA THR A 521 21.46 21.07 -9.17
C THR A 521 20.54 22.27 -9.12
N TYR A 522 19.27 22.11 -8.80
CA TYR A 522 18.30 23.22 -8.72
C TYR A 522 18.71 24.27 -7.69
N ASN A 523 19.10 23.85 -6.51
CA ASN A 523 19.53 24.72 -5.40
C ASN A 523 21.00 24.50 -4.97
N GLY A 524 21.74 23.62 -5.67
CA GLY A 524 23.14 23.27 -5.35
C GLY A 524 23.31 22.48 -4.04
N GLN A 525 22.24 22.00 -3.41
CA GLN A 525 22.28 21.32 -2.13
C GLN A 525 22.88 19.92 -2.23
N THR A 526 23.80 19.59 -1.31
CA THR A 526 24.32 18.25 -1.09
C THR A 526 23.94 17.77 0.29
N VAL A 527 23.37 16.56 0.41
CA VAL A 527 22.98 15.95 1.68
C VAL A 527 23.56 14.55 1.82
N VAL A 528 23.79 14.14 3.08
CA VAL A 528 24.37 12.81 3.42
C VAL A 528 23.53 12.14 4.47
N SER A 529 23.14 10.89 4.22
CA SER A 529 22.18 10.09 4.99
C SER A 529 22.80 8.80 5.52
N PRO A 530 23.46 8.79 6.69
CA PRO A 530 23.88 7.55 7.35
C PRO A 530 22.67 6.84 7.93
N ARG A 531 22.63 5.52 7.80
CA ARG A 531 21.53 4.65 8.30
C ARG A 531 22.09 3.34 8.81
N PHE A 532 21.44 2.77 9.81
CA PHE A 532 21.79 1.46 10.35
C PHE A 532 20.56 0.69 10.81
N ARG A 533 20.69 -0.62 10.86
CA ARG A 533 19.75 -1.57 11.46
C ARG A 533 20.53 -2.69 12.15
N LEU A 534 20.25 -2.90 13.41
CA LEU A 534 20.81 -3.98 14.23
C LEU A 534 19.67 -4.94 14.57
N ASN A 535 19.83 -6.23 14.23
CA ASN A 535 18.86 -7.27 14.59
C ASN A 535 19.54 -8.26 15.54
N TYR A 536 18.82 -8.70 16.56
CA TYR A 536 19.29 -9.67 17.56
C TYR A 536 18.25 -10.76 17.80
N ARG A 537 18.64 -12.00 17.65
CA ARG A 537 17.87 -13.18 18.03
C ARG A 537 18.50 -13.81 19.28
N PRO A 538 17.78 -13.86 20.42
CA PRO A 538 18.37 -14.27 21.70
C PRO A 538 18.50 -15.80 21.88
N GLY A 539 17.86 -16.64 21.01
CA GLY A 539 17.90 -18.11 21.13
C GLY A 539 17.26 -18.65 22.42
N TRP A 540 16.28 -17.93 22.97
CA TRP A 540 15.63 -18.34 24.22
C TRP A 540 14.87 -19.64 24.06
N ARG A 541 15.03 -20.52 25.05
CA ARG A 541 14.35 -21.82 25.08
C ARG A 541 13.47 -21.94 26.32
N THR A 542 12.41 -22.73 26.24
CA THR A 542 11.51 -23.05 27.36
C THR A 542 11.17 -24.53 27.32
N VAL A 543 10.86 -25.09 28.45
CA VAL A 543 10.35 -26.48 28.54
C VAL A 543 8.83 -26.40 28.37
N ASN A 544 8.25 -27.16 27.45
CA ASN A 544 6.80 -27.26 27.26
C ASN A 544 6.18 -28.17 28.37
N THR A 545 4.86 -28.30 28.36
CA THR A 545 4.13 -29.17 29.34
C THR A 545 4.45 -30.65 29.18
N GLU A 546 5.03 -31.07 28.08
CA GLU A 546 5.43 -32.45 27.77
C GLU A 546 6.89 -32.75 28.13
N GLY A 547 7.62 -31.71 28.64
CA GLY A 547 9.02 -31.84 29.03
C GLY A 547 10.03 -31.54 27.91
N ASP A 548 9.57 -31.21 26.71
CA ASP A 548 10.44 -30.91 25.57
C ASP A 548 10.97 -29.49 25.63
N THR A 549 12.23 -29.30 25.23
CA THR A 549 12.83 -27.98 25.10
C THR A 549 12.45 -27.36 23.76
N VAL A 550 11.62 -26.32 23.79
CA VAL A 550 11.14 -25.60 22.59
C VAL A 550 11.80 -24.23 22.49
N LEU A 551 12.26 -23.87 21.30
CA LEU A 551 12.79 -22.53 20.99
C LEU A 551 11.65 -21.49 21.07
N ARG A 552 11.86 -20.42 21.80
CA ARG A 552 11.02 -19.21 21.76
C ARG A 552 11.59 -18.30 20.70
N ASP A 553 10.98 -18.27 19.52
CA ASP A 553 11.46 -17.50 18.39
C ASP A 553 11.11 -16.00 18.56
N TYR A 554 12.02 -15.29 19.21
CA TYR A 554 12.00 -13.83 19.35
C TYR A 554 13.07 -13.22 18.46
N SER A 555 12.75 -12.09 17.85
CA SER A 555 13.69 -11.22 17.16
C SER A 555 13.49 -9.79 17.63
N PHE A 556 14.56 -9.11 18.02
CA PHE A 556 14.56 -7.70 18.40
C PHE A 556 15.39 -6.92 17.40
N TRP A 557 14.99 -5.67 17.12
CA TRP A 557 15.77 -4.85 16.23
C TRP A 557 15.72 -3.37 16.61
N LEU A 558 16.81 -2.67 16.34
CA LEU A 558 16.98 -1.25 16.46
C LEU A 558 17.39 -0.70 15.11
N ALA A 559 16.68 0.31 14.60
CA ALA A 559 17.04 0.98 13.36
C ALA A 559 17.06 2.49 13.55
N GLY A 560 17.92 3.18 12.81
CA GLY A 560 17.99 4.62 12.87
C GLY A 560 18.79 5.20 11.73
N GLY A 561 18.69 6.52 11.58
CA GLY A 561 19.43 7.25 10.57
C GLY A 561 18.85 8.59 10.20
N LEU A 562 19.51 9.24 9.27
CA LEU A 562 19.09 10.48 8.63
C LEU A 562 18.37 10.15 7.32
N TYR A 563 17.26 10.83 7.09
CA TYR A 563 16.45 10.71 5.88
C TYR A 563 16.20 12.10 5.33
N TYR A 564 16.53 12.32 4.08
CA TYR A 564 16.26 13.56 3.39
C TYR A 564 15.28 13.32 2.26
N GLN A 565 14.36 14.27 2.07
CA GLN A 565 13.41 14.27 0.96
C GLN A 565 13.54 15.57 0.21
N PRO A 566 14.14 15.58 -0.99
CA PRO A 566 14.11 16.75 -1.85
C PRO A 566 12.68 17.08 -2.25
N PRO A 567 12.33 18.35 -2.33
CA PRO A 567 11.01 18.77 -2.77
C PRO A 567 10.65 18.23 -4.15
N PHE A 568 9.39 17.87 -4.36
CA PHE A 568 8.86 17.66 -5.69
C PHE A 568 8.28 18.96 -6.25
N TYR A 569 7.94 19.02 -7.53
CA TYR A 569 7.67 20.26 -8.26
C TYR A 569 6.61 21.17 -7.64
N ARG A 570 5.54 20.61 -7.00
CA ARG A 570 4.50 21.41 -6.33
C ARG A 570 5.01 22.09 -5.06
N GLU A 571 5.93 21.45 -4.34
CA GLU A 571 6.54 22.02 -3.14
C GLU A 571 7.48 23.19 -3.44
N LEU A 572 7.92 23.35 -4.70
CA LEU A 572 8.78 24.46 -5.13
C LEU A 572 8.03 25.78 -5.26
N ARG A 573 6.70 25.72 -5.36
CA ARG A 573 5.84 26.87 -5.59
C ARG A 573 5.33 27.42 -4.28
N ARG A 574 5.48 28.74 -4.08
CA ARG A 574 4.82 29.46 -3.00
C ARG A 574 3.33 29.65 -3.30
N LEU A 575 2.55 30.03 -2.28
CA LEU A 575 1.11 30.28 -2.43
C LEU A 575 0.77 31.38 -3.44
N ASP A 576 1.69 32.36 -3.66
CA ASP A 576 1.56 33.40 -4.68
C ASP A 576 1.90 32.94 -6.12
N GLY A 577 2.23 31.67 -6.29
CA GLY A 577 2.57 31.07 -7.59
C GLY A 577 4.03 31.23 -8.02
N THR A 578 4.87 31.88 -7.24
CA THR A 578 6.30 32.06 -7.55
C THR A 578 7.12 30.82 -7.16
N LEU A 579 8.22 30.56 -7.89
CA LEU A 579 9.19 29.53 -7.50
C LEU A 579 10.07 30.00 -6.36
N ASN A 580 10.36 29.10 -5.43
CA ASN A 580 11.36 29.30 -4.40
C ASN A 580 12.69 28.67 -4.81
N PRO A 581 13.70 29.44 -5.24
CA PRO A 581 15.00 28.89 -5.62
C PRO A 581 15.82 28.39 -4.43
N ASP A 582 15.53 28.86 -3.21
CA ASP A 582 16.28 28.55 -1.99
C ASP A 582 15.70 27.39 -1.19
N ILE A 583 14.68 26.73 -1.74
CA ILE A 583 14.01 25.62 -1.07
C ILE A 583 14.98 24.45 -0.86
N ARG A 584 14.92 23.85 0.32
CA ARG A 584 15.84 22.77 0.72
C ARG A 584 15.12 21.45 0.86
N ALA A 585 15.91 20.35 0.85
CA ALA A 585 15.41 19.03 1.18
C ALA A 585 14.93 18.99 2.64
N GLN A 586 13.72 18.49 2.85
CA GLN A 586 13.18 18.17 4.17
C GLN A 586 14.02 17.08 4.83
N ARG A 587 14.20 17.13 6.14
CA ARG A 587 15.04 16.21 6.92
C ARG A 587 14.24 15.53 8.02
N SER A 588 14.48 14.23 8.20
CA SER A 588 13.93 13.45 9.32
C SER A 588 15.02 12.57 9.94
N ILE A 589 15.10 12.59 11.27
CA ILE A 589 15.96 11.68 12.05
C ILE A 589 15.05 10.59 12.61
N HIS A 590 15.29 9.34 12.25
CA HIS A 590 14.51 8.21 12.73
C HIS A 590 15.24 7.41 13.80
N VAL A 591 14.49 6.99 14.83
CA VAL A 591 14.88 5.98 15.80
C VAL A 591 13.70 5.03 15.97
N LEU A 592 13.91 3.74 15.72
CA LEU A 592 12.88 2.72 15.76
C LEU A 592 13.40 1.51 16.58
N LEU A 593 12.53 0.99 17.44
CA LEU A 593 12.76 -0.23 18.20
C LEU A 593 11.61 -1.20 17.92
N GLY A 594 11.93 -2.41 17.54
CA GLY A 594 10.89 -3.38 17.22
C GLY A 594 11.20 -4.77 17.76
N MET A 595 10.15 -5.56 17.86
CA MET A 595 10.22 -6.98 18.18
C MET A 595 9.24 -7.79 17.33
N ASP A 596 9.67 -8.99 16.99
CA ASP A 596 8.84 -10.03 16.40
C ASP A 596 8.86 -11.25 17.31
N ARG A 597 7.72 -11.93 17.42
CA ARG A 597 7.59 -13.22 18.08
C ARG A 597 6.82 -14.18 17.19
N LEU A 598 7.44 -15.30 16.81
CA LEU A 598 6.77 -16.42 16.19
C LEU A 598 6.35 -17.42 17.27
N PHE A 599 5.12 -17.91 17.20
CA PHE A 599 4.58 -18.86 18.17
C PHE A 599 3.42 -19.66 17.55
N THR A 600 3.04 -20.73 18.22
CA THR A 600 1.95 -21.60 17.79
C THR A 600 0.81 -21.53 18.79
N ILE A 601 -0.42 -21.31 18.30
CA ILE A 601 -1.67 -21.43 19.05
C ILE A 601 -2.58 -22.40 18.25
N TRP A 602 -3.22 -23.36 18.91
CA TRP A 602 -4.09 -24.37 18.28
C TRP A 602 -3.37 -25.13 17.12
N GLU A 603 -2.07 -25.42 17.32
CA GLU A 603 -1.22 -26.05 16.30
C GLU A 603 -1.06 -25.23 15.00
N ARG A 604 -1.30 -23.92 15.04
CA ARG A 604 -1.23 -23.02 13.90
C ARG A 604 -0.20 -21.92 14.11
N PRO A 605 0.46 -21.47 13.06
CA PRO A 605 1.49 -20.43 13.16
C PRO A 605 0.87 -19.04 13.35
N PHE A 606 1.45 -18.28 14.28
CA PHE A 606 1.16 -16.88 14.52
C PHE A 606 2.45 -16.08 14.60
N LYS A 607 2.38 -14.84 14.16
CA LYS A 607 3.43 -13.83 14.30
C LYS A 607 2.84 -12.61 15.00
N PHE A 608 3.43 -12.21 16.11
CA PHE A 608 3.18 -10.93 16.75
C PHE A 608 4.36 -10.00 16.47
N SER A 609 4.08 -8.78 16.02
CA SER A 609 5.06 -7.71 15.78
C SER A 609 4.66 -6.47 16.56
N ALA A 610 5.64 -5.77 17.13
CA ALA A 610 5.45 -4.48 17.77
C ALA A 610 6.62 -3.56 17.46
N GLU A 611 6.34 -2.29 17.13
CA GLU A 611 7.35 -1.28 16.78
C GLU A 611 7.03 0.05 17.45
N ALA A 612 7.96 0.54 18.26
CA ALA A 612 7.95 1.91 18.78
C ALA A 612 8.88 2.78 17.92
N TYR A 613 8.45 3.98 17.61
CA TYR A 613 9.22 4.89 16.75
C TYR A 613 9.15 6.33 17.20
N TYR A 614 10.22 7.05 16.86
CA TYR A 614 10.33 8.50 16.99
C TYR A 614 11.01 9.06 15.75
N LYS A 615 10.42 10.11 15.17
CA LYS A 615 10.97 10.87 14.04
C LYS A 615 11.06 12.34 14.47
N ALA A 616 12.26 12.91 14.49
CA ALA A 616 12.45 14.35 14.60
C ALA A 616 12.61 14.93 13.20
N MET A 617 11.85 15.96 12.88
CA MET A 617 11.76 16.51 11.52
C MET A 617 12.12 17.99 11.52
N ASP A 618 12.94 18.38 10.54
CA ASP A 618 13.38 19.76 10.33
C ASP A 618 13.26 20.13 8.85
N ASP A 619 13.34 21.43 8.56
CA ASP A 619 13.22 21.97 7.21
C ASP A 619 11.96 21.47 6.49
N LEU A 620 10.89 21.24 7.24
CA LEU A 620 9.60 20.79 6.67
C LEU A 620 9.01 21.90 5.78
N ILE A 621 8.34 21.47 4.72
CA ILE A 621 7.53 22.32 3.86
C ILE A 621 6.07 22.12 4.29
N PRO A 622 5.48 23.06 5.03
CA PRO A 622 4.10 22.95 5.47
C PRO A 622 3.14 22.89 4.31
N TYR A 623 2.01 22.28 4.55
CA TYR A 623 0.90 22.27 3.62
C TYR A 623 -0.43 22.33 4.38
N GLU A 624 -1.45 22.78 3.71
CA GLU A 624 -2.84 22.72 4.16
C GLU A 624 -3.67 21.87 3.22
N VAL A 625 -4.80 21.41 3.73
CA VAL A 625 -5.80 20.68 2.93
C VAL A 625 -7.01 21.60 2.83
N ASP A 626 -7.30 22.07 1.62
CA ASP A 626 -8.41 22.91 1.28
C ASP A 626 -9.32 22.21 0.27
N ASN A 627 -10.53 21.86 0.69
CA ASN A 627 -11.50 21.12 -0.12
C ASN A 627 -10.85 19.94 -0.85
N VAL A 628 -10.28 19.00 -0.09
CA VAL A 628 -9.50 17.82 -0.51
C VAL A 628 -8.24 18.12 -1.33
N ARG A 629 -7.90 19.36 -1.62
CA ARG A 629 -6.69 19.77 -2.33
C ARG A 629 -5.57 20.08 -1.36
N ILE A 630 -4.34 19.66 -1.71
CA ILE A 630 -3.15 19.98 -0.92
C ILE A 630 -2.49 21.23 -1.52
N ARG A 631 -2.33 22.26 -0.69
CA ARG A 631 -1.62 23.50 -0.99
C ARG A 631 -0.33 23.55 -0.18
N TYR A 632 0.80 23.53 -0.86
CA TYR A 632 2.12 23.64 -0.22
C TYR A 632 2.52 25.10 -0.06
N TYR A 633 3.12 25.45 1.07
CA TYR A 633 3.59 26.83 1.32
C TYR A 633 4.86 27.17 0.53
N GLY A 634 5.58 26.16 0.01
CA GLY A 634 6.78 26.36 -0.81
C GLY A 634 7.95 26.98 -0.05
N THR A 635 8.00 26.81 1.26
CA THR A 635 9.06 27.31 2.15
C THR A 635 9.39 26.27 3.22
N ASN A 636 10.69 26.23 3.63
CA ASN A 636 11.13 25.33 4.71
C ASN A 636 11.03 26.05 6.06
N ASN A 637 9.83 26.37 6.50
CA ASN A 637 9.59 27.15 7.70
C ASN A 637 8.91 26.38 8.82
N SER A 638 9.06 25.04 8.83
CA SER A 638 8.48 24.22 9.88
C SER A 638 9.45 23.15 10.37
N ARG A 639 9.32 22.81 11.64
CA ARG A 639 9.95 21.70 12.32
C ARG A 639 8.89 20.88 13.04
N GLY A 640 9.13 19.59 13.27
CA GLY A 640 8.10 18.77 13.88
C GLY A 640 8.59 17.43 14.38
N TYR A 641 7.65 16.60 14.82
CA TYR A 641 7.95 15.23 15.20
C TYR A 641 6.78 14.29 14.88
N ALA A 642 7.10 12.99 14.79
CA ALA A 642 6.12 11.92 14.82
C ALA A 642 6.60 10.83 15.77
N ALA A 643 5.75 10.41 16.69
CA ALA A 643 6.03 9.36 17.66
C ALA A 643 4.85 8.39 17.76
N GLY A 644 5.12 7.12 17.98
CA GLY A 644 4.04 6.16 18.09
C GLY A 644 4.48 4.74 18.38
N LEU A 645 3.45 3.90 18.52
CA LEU A 645 3.57 2.46 18.74
C LEU A 645 2.61 1.75 17.79
N ASP A 646 3.14 0.84 16.99
CA ASP A 646 2.38 -0.02 16.10
C ASP A 646 2.47 -1.47 16.57
N MET A 647 1.35 -2.20 16.47
CA MET A 647 1.26 -3.62 16.81
C MET A 647 0.51 -4.36 15.70
N LYS A 648 0.95 -5.58 15.41
CA LYS A 648 0.29 -6.46 14.45
C LYS A 648 0.31 -7.91 14.94
N LEU A 649 -0.82 -8.57 14.85
CA LEU A 649 -0.96 -10.01 15.02
C LEU A 649 -1.40 -10.61 13.68
N ASN A 650 -0.60 -11.48 13.13
CA ASN A 650 -0.84 -12.19 11.88
C ASN A 650 -0.78 -13.69 12.13
N GLY A 651 -1.67 -14.49 11.52
CA GLY A 651 -1.63 -15.93 11.64
C GLY A 651 -2.87 -16.65 11.09
N GLU A 652 -2.87 -17.96 11.29
CA GLU A 652 -3.98 -18.80 10.87
C GLU A 652 -5.05 -18.90 11.98
N PHE A 653 -5.93 -17.91 12.10
CA PHE A 653 -7.09 -17.98 12.99
C PHE A 653 -8.03 -19.11 12.55
N VAL A 654 -8.11 -19.34 11.26
CA VAL A 654 -8.74 -20.51 10.63
C VAL A 654 -7.66 -21.30 9.91
N LYS A 655 -7.70 -22.64 9.99
CA LYS A 655 -6.65 -23.52 9.45
C LYS A 655 -6.49 -23.31 7.94
N GLY A 656 -5.24 -23.03 7.53
CA GLY A 656 -4.89 -22.80 6.12
C GLY A 656 -5.29 -21.43 5.57
N VAL A 657 -5.78 -20.51 6.43
CA VAL A 657 -6.28 -19.19 6.02
C VAL A 657 -5.66 -18.10 6.87
N GLU A 658 -4.90 -17.22 6.24
CA GLU A 658 -4.22 -16.12 6.91
C GLU A 658 -5.19 -14.98 7.22
N SER A 659 -5.17 -14.51 8.44
CA SER A 659 -5.90 -13.33 8.91
C SER A 659 -4.99 -12.46 9.76
N TRP A 660 -5.31 -11.17 9.89
CA TRP A 660 -4.47 -10.26 10.66
C TRP A 660 -5.28 -9.17 11.36
N ILE A 661 -4.68 -8.66 12.44
CA ILE A 661 -5.15 -7.51 13.21
C ILE A 661 -3.97 -6.56 13.35
N SER A 662 -4.16 -5.29 13.06
CA SER A 662 -3.18 -4.24 13.29
C SER A 662 -3.78 -3.09 14.08
N MET A 663 -2.97 -2.47 14.93
CA MET A 663 -3.33 -1.30 15.73
C MET A 663 -2.12 -0.36 15.80
N GLY A 664 -2.37 0.92 15.61
CA GLY A 664 -1.37 1.97 15.75
C GLY A 664 -1.86 3.12 16.61
N VAL A 665 -0.92 3.68 17.38
CA VAL A 665 -1.11 4.93 18.12
C VAL A 665 -0.05 5.91 17.65
N LEU A 666 -0.47 7.09 17.20
CA LEU A 666 0.38 8.12 16.60
C LEU A 666 0.15 9.48 17.26
N SER A 667 1.22 10.23 17.40
CA SER A 667 1.20 11.66 17.70
C SER A 667 2.16 12.35 16.76
N THR A 668 1.67 13.25 15.90
CA THR A 668 2.51 14.02 14.98
C THR A 668 2.13 15.48 14.98
N PHE A 669 3.11 16.32 15.22
CA PHE A 669 2.98 17.78 15.34
C PHE A 669 4.03 18.48 14.51
N GLU A 670 3.77 19.74 14.20
CA GLU A 670 4.72 20.64 13.61
C GLU A 670 4.56 22.04 14.19
N ASP A 671 5.64 22.80 14.17
CA ASP A 671 5.77 24.17 14.66
C ASP A 671 6.25 25.02 13.49
N LEU A 672 5.43 25.97 13.04
CA LEU A 672 5.78 26.87 11.95
C LEU A 672 6.60 28.02 12.52
N THR A 673 7.70 28.35 11.86
CA THR A 673 8.54 29.48 12.27
C THR A 673 7.82 30.78 11.92
N ASP A 674 7.82 31.71 12.85
CA ASP A 674 7.24 33.05 12.71
C ASP A 674 5.71 33.10 12.51
N ASP A 675 4.99 32.02 12.85
CA ASP A 675 3.55 32.01 12.87
C ASP A 675 3.02 32.75 14.11
N PHE A 676 1.99 33.53 13.92
CA PHE A 676 1.26 34.18 14.98
C PHE A 676 -0.12 34.61 14.51
N TYR A 677 -1.02 34.80 15.47
CA TYR A 677 -2.33 35.41 15.25
C TYR A 677 -2.65 36.38 16.38
N TYR A 678 -3.71 37.16 16.21
CA TYR A 678 -4.16 38.11 17.21
C TYR A 678 -5.52 37.70 17.77
N ASP A 679 -5.57 37.47 19.08
CA ASP A 679 -6.84 37.52 19.82
C ASP A 679 -7.29 38.99 19.84
N ARG A 680 -8.48 39.29 19.34
CA ARG A 680 -9.04 40.61 19.30
C ARG A 680 -10.11 40.75 20.39
N PHE A 681 -10.13 41.87 21.06
CA PHE A 681 -11.04 42.15 22.16
C PHE A 681 -11.86 43.42 21.88
N ASN A 682 -13.18 43.38 22.24
CA ASN A 682 -14.06 44.52 22.12
C ASN A 682 -13.89 45.51 23.32
N ALA A 683 -14.66 46.57 23.32
CA ALA A 683 -14.61 47.59 24.39
C ALA A 683 -15.02 47.06 25.78
N ASN A 684 -15.74 45.95 25.85
CA ASN A 684 -16.10 45.28 27.11
C ASN A 684 -15.02 44.31 27.60
N GLY A 685 -13.96 44.08 26.82
CA GLY A 685 -12.92 43.07 27.09
C GLY A 685 -13.29 41.65 26.69
N ASP A 686 -14.38 41.46 25.94
CA ASP A 686 -14.76 40.14 25.43
C ASP A 686 -13.91 39.78 24.22
N LEU A 687 -13.48 38.53 24.15
CA LEU A 687 -12.83 37.99 22.95
C LEU A 687 -13.81 38.03 21.77
N ILE A 688 -13.41 38.63 20.68
CA ILE A 688 -14.21 38.69 19.46
C ILE A 688 -14.11 37.34 18.75
N VAL A 689 -15.23 36.60 18.77
CA VAL A 689 -15.42 35.40 17.98
C VAL A 689 -16.47 35.73 16.91
N PRO A 690 -16.10 35.71 15.62
CA PRO A 690 -17.02 36.06 14.54
C PRO A 690 -18.35 35.30 14.62
N GLY A 691 -19.46 36.01 14.51
CA GLY A 691 -20.80 35.44 14.59
C GLY A 691 -21.30 35.06 15.99
N PHE A 692 -20.46 35.14 17.05
CA PHE A 692 -20.85 34.83 18.42
C PHE A 692 -20.78 36.04 19.35
N THR A 693 -19.75 36.89 19.22
CA THR A 693 -19.62 38.10 20.03
C THR A 693 -20.49 39.23 19.46
N PHE A 694 -21.33 39.84 20.30
CA PHE A 694 -22.28 40.86 19.87
C PHE A 694 -21.59 42.12 19.31
N ASP A 695 -20.58 42.67 20.06
CA ASP A 695 -19.76 43.78 19.62
C ASP A 695 -18.46 43.25 19.01
N GLN A 696 -18.33 43.34 17.70
CA GLN A 696 -17.16 42.84 16.98
C GLN A 696 -16.14 43.93 16.63
N VAL A 697 -16.30 45.14 17.21
CA VAL A 697 -15.33 46.22 17.01
C VAL A 697 -14.12 45.96 17.93
N ALA A 698 -12.97 45.64 17.32
CA ALA A 698 -11.75 45.43 18.07
C ALA A 698 -11.16 46.76 18.59
N VAL A 699 -10.97 46.90 19.90
CA VAL A 699 -10.30 48.02 20.56
C VAL A 699 -8.93 47.61 21.14
N ASP A 700 -8.70 46.28 21.34
CA ASP A 700 -7.46 45.76 21.82
C ASP A 700 -7.14 44.45 21.09
N SER A 701 -5.85 44.05 21.06
CA SER A 701 -5.43 42.80 20.48
C SER A 701 -4.21 42.22 21.22
N VAL A 702 -4.19 40.89 21.40
CA VAL A 702 -3.09 40.16 22.02
C VAL A 702 -2.50 39.22 21.00
N ARG A 703 -1.20 39.37 20.71
CA ARG A 703 -0.46 38.46 19.86
C ARG A 703 -0.33 37.09 20.52
N ARG A 704 -0.66 36.04 19.77
CA ARG A 704 -0.50 34.62 20.15
C ARG A 704 0.47 33.92 19.23
N GLU A 705 1.32 33.08 19.80
CA GLU A 705 2.18 32.16 19.07
C GLU A 705 1.64 30.75 19.28
N PRO A 706 1.18 30.05 18.21
CA PRO A 706 0.50 28.77 18.34
C PRO A 706 1.43 27.63 18.80
N GLY A 707 2.72 27.71 18.46
CA GLY A 707 3.69 26.64 18.76
C GLY A 707 3.36 25.33 18.01
N ASN A 708 3.44 24.19 18.71
CA ASN A 708 3.18 22.90 18.09
C ASN A 708 1.71 22.69 17.75
N ILE A 709 1.40 22.61 16.48
CA ILE A 709 0.06 22.27 15.96
C ILE A 709 0.05 20.85 15.37
N PRO A 710 -1.08 20.13 15.37
CA PRO A 710 -1.15 18.80 14.77
C PRO A 710 -0.95 18.88 13.26
N ARG A 711 -0.12 17.98 12.71
CA ARG A 711 0.02 17.83 11.26
C ARG A 711 -1.27 17.32 10.63
N PRO A 712 -1.59 17.63 9.36
CA PRO A 712 -2.81 17.17 8.72
C PRO A 712 -3.00 15.64 8.71
N THR A 713 -1.93 14.88 8.89
CA THR A 713 -1.92 13.42 8.97
C THR A 713 -2.01 12.88 10.40
N ASP A 714 -2.24 13.72 11.42
CA ASP A 714 -2.28 13.31 12.84
C ASP A 714 -3.54 12.51 13.17
N GLN A 715 -3.54 11.23 12.83
CA GLN A 715 -4.56 10.27 13.25
C GLN A 715 -4.10 9.52 14.50
N ARG A 716 -4.69 9.85 15.65
CA ARG A 716 -4.24 9.39 16.98
C ARG A 716 -4.28 7.88 17.16
N VAL A 717 -5.33 7.23 16.68
CA VAL A 717 -5.51 5.78 16.78
C VAL A 717 -6.03 5.28 15.44
N ASN A 718 -5.41 4.23 14.94
CA ASN A 718 -5.90 3.45 13.83
C ASN A 718 -6.00 1.98 14.21
N PHE A 719 -6.96 1.29 13.63
CA PHE A 719 -7.16 -0.15 13.80
C PHE A 719 -7.63 -0.74 12.48
N ALA A 720 -7.08 -1.88 12.09
CA ALA A 720 -7.52 -2.62 10.93
C ALA A 720 -7.52 -4.12 11.22
N LEU A 721 -8.55 -4.80 10.71
CA LEU A 721 -8.70 -6.24 10.84
C LEU A 721 -9.10 -6.80 9.48
N PHE A 722 -8.43 -7.85 9.05
CA PHE A 722 -8.85 -8.70 7.97
C PHE A 722 -9.02 -10.12 8.49
N PHE A 723 -10.21 -10.64 8.32
CA PHE A 723 -10.55 -12.00 8.72
C PHE A 723 -11.15 -12.74 7.54
N GLN A 724 -10.70 -13.96 7.33
CA GLN A 724 -11.30 -14.86 6.35
C GLN A 724 -11.56 -16.23 6.96
N ASP A 725 -12.64 -16.85 6.49
CA ASP A 725 -13.06 -18.18 6.92
C ASP A 725 -13.59 -18.99 5.74
N GLU A 726 -13.51 -20.30 5.87
CA GLU A 726 -14.10 -21.29 4.95
C GLU A 726 -15.25 -22.00 5.66
N MET A 727 -16.40 -22.11 4.99
CA MET A 727 -17.53 -22.84 5.58
C MET A 727 -17.15 -24.31 5.79
N PRO A 728 -17.18 -24.85 7.02
CA PRO A 728 -16.65 -26.21 7.31
C PRO A 728 -17.27 -27.32 6.48
N LYS A 729 -18.55 -27.20 6.12
CA LYS A 729 -19.28 -28.19 5.28
C LYS A 729 -19.17 -27.91 3.79
N PHE A 730 -18.76 -26.71 3.40
CA PHE A 730 -18.66 -26.24 2.02
C PHE A 730 -17.40 -25.41 1.83
N PRO A 731 -16.20 -26.02 1.77
CA PRO A 731 -14.93 -25.30 1.70
C PRO A 731 -14.75 -24.44 0.44
N THR A 732 -15.65 -24.62 -0.55
CA THR A 732 -15.71 -23.76 -1.74
C THR A 732 -16.39 -22.41 -1.47
N PHE A 733 -17.01 -22.22 -0.30
CA PHE A 733 -17.54 -20.95 0.16
C PHE A 733 -16.61 -20.32 1.18
N LYS A 734 -16.17 -19.11 0.90
CA LYS A 734 -15.33 -18.32 1.77
C LYS A 734 -16.00 -17.01 2.14
N VAL A 735 -15.78 -16.59 3.36
CA VAL A 735 -16.24 -15.31 3.88
C VAL A 735 -15.00 -14.45 4.15
N HIS A 736 -15.06 -13.20 3.77
CA HIS A 736 -14.00 -12.22 3.98
C HIS A 736 -14.58 -10.99 4.66
N VAL A 737 -13.97 -10.57 5.76
CA VAL A 737 -14.36 -9.36 6.50
C VAL A 737 -13.16 -8.43 6.59
N ASN A 738 -13.35 -7.19 6.20
CA ASN A 738 -12.37 -6.13 6.34
C ASN A 738 -12.97 -5.03 7.21
N LEU A 739 -12.35 -4.72 8.35
CA LEU A 739 -12.76 -3.67 9.25
C LEU A 739 -11.66 -2.64 9.39
N VAL A 740 -12.00 -1.38 9.27
CA VAL A 740 -11.10 -0.24 9.44
C VAL A 740 -11.75 0.76 10.40
N PHE A 741 -10.96 1.21 11.37
CA PHE A 741 -11.33 2.25 12.31
C PHE A 741 -10.19 3.27 12.41
N GLY A 742 -10.54 4.55 12.53
CA GLY A 742 -9.57 5.62 12.77
C GLY A 742 -10.17 6.83 13.47
N THR A 743 -9.38 7.48 14.31
CA THR A 743 -9.78 8.75 14.92
C THR A 743 -9.76 9.88 13.88
N GLY A 744 -10.48 10.98 14.16
CA GLY A 744 -10.55 12.13 13.27
C GLY A 744 -9.21 12.78 12.97
N LEU A 745 -9.04 13.32 11.75
CA LEU A 745 -7.91 14.15 11.36
C LEU A 745 -8.14 15.61 11.72
N PRO A 746 -7.05 16.38 11.87
CA PRO A 746 -7.12 17.82 12.01
C PRO A 746 -7.71 18.49 10.75
N PHE A 747 -8.56 19.49 10.95
CA PHE A 747 -9.06 20.36 9.91
C PHE A 747 -9.44 21.73 10.50
N GLY A 748 -9.68 22.74 9.70
CA GLY A 748 -10.07 24.07 10.14
C GLY A 748 -10.70 24.89 9.03
N PRO A 749 -11.22 26.11 9.34
CA PRO A 749 -11.78 27.00 8.34
C PRO A 749 -10.73 27.41 7.29
N PRO A 750 -11.09 27.47 6.00
CA PRO A 750 -10.12 27.71 4.92
C PRO A 750 -9.59 29.15 4.88
N ASN A 751 -10.33 30.11 5.45
CA ASN A 751 -9.95 31.53 5.48
C ASN A 751 -9.18 31.93 6.74
N GLU A 752 -8.97 30.98 7.64
CA GLU A 752 -8.17 31.18 8.84
C GLU A 752 -6.85 30.45 8.73
N THR A 753 -5.86 31.01 9.37
CA THR A 753 -4.56 30.37 9.43
C THR A 753 -4.72 29.02 10.16
N ARG A 754 -4.22 27.94 9.58
CA ARG A 754 -4.31 26.56 10.07
C ARG A 754 -4.00 26.39 11.56
N TYR A 755 -3.22 27.31 12.12
CA TYR A 755 -2.78 27.26 13.51
C TYR A 755 -3.71 28.01 14.48
N ALA A 756 -4.66 28.82 14.01
CA ALA A 756 -5.59 29.54 14.88
C ALA A 756 -6.69 28.61 15.42
N ASP A 757 -7.32 27.82 14.53
CA ASP A 757 -8.44 26.95 14.88
C ASP A 757 -8.29 25.55 14.28
N THR A 758 -7.87 24.60 15.11
CA THR A 758 -7.76 23.20 14.72
C THR A 758 -8.86 22.36 15.34
N LEU A 759 -9.79 21.92 14.51
CA LEU A 759 -10.84 20.96 14.82
C LEU A 759 -10.42 19.53 14.45
N ARG A 760 -11.25 18.54 14.76
CA ARG A 760 -11.05 17.15 14.31
C ARG A 760 -12.29 16.62 13.63
N THR A 761 -12.10 15.94 12.49
CA THR A 761 -13.19 15.28 11.75
C THR A 761 -13.81 14.18 12.62
N SER A 762 -14.99 13.70 12.23
CA SER A 762 -15.62 12.53 12.84
C SER A 762 -14.75 11.27 12.76
N LEU A 763 -15.08 10.26 13.58
CA LEU A 763 -14.39 8.96 13.56
C LEU A 763 -14.66 8.25 12.23
N TYR A 764 -13.61 7.74 11.59
CA TYR A 764 -13.75 6.87 10.44
C TYR A 764 -14.03 5.42 10.88
N ARG A 765 -15.11 4.82 10.39
CA ARG A 765 -15.51 3.45 10.72
C ARG A 765 -16.08 2.77 9.49
N ARG A 766 -15.50 1.65 9.11
CA ARG A 766 -15.95 0.94 7.93
C ARG A 766 -15.82 -0.57 8.09
N VAL A 767 -16.83 -1.29 7.68
CA VAL A 767 -16.85 -2.75 7.58
C VAL A 767 -17.24 -3.12 6.16
N ASP A 768 -16.36 -3.87 5.48
CA ASP A 768 -16.64 -4.47 4.17
C ASP A 768 -16.70 -5.98 4.34
N ILE A 769 -17.67 -6.64 3.71
CA ILE A 769 -17.81 -8.08 3.74
C ILE A 769 -17.87 -8.64 2.32
N GLY A 770 -17.24 -9.80 2.10
CA GLY A 770 -17.26 -10.52 0.84
C GLY A 770 -17.60 -11.99 1.03
N PHE A 771 -18.40 -12.53 0.11
CA PHE A 771 -18.73 -13.94 0.04
C PHE A 771 -18.24 -14.48 -1.31
N SER A 772 -17.31 -15.43 -1.28
CA SER A 772 -16.74 -16.02 -2.49
C SER A 772 -17.20 -17.46 -2.64
N LYS A 773 -17.60 -17.83 -3.85
CA LYS A 773 -17.90 -19.22 -4.23
C LYS A 773 -16.93 -19.65 -5.31
N GLN A 774 -16.18 -20.71 -5.05
CA GLN A 774 -15.35 -21.40 -6.04
C GLN A 774 -16.16 -22.45 -6.77
N PHE A 775 -16.25 -22.32 -8.09
CA PHE A 775 -16.99 -23.26 -8.97
C PHE A 775 -16.08 -24.29 -9.62
N LEU A 776 -14.81 -23.93 -9.89
CA LEU A 776 -13.81 -24.80 -10.49
C LEU A 776 -12.50 -24.66 -9.70
N GLY A 777 -11.65 -25.70 -9.74
CA GLY A 777 -10.32 -25.69 -9.11
C GLY A 777 -10.30 -26.11 -7.65
N ALA A 778 -11.44 -26.40 -7.02
CA ALA A 778 -11.45 -26.96 -5.67
C ALA A 778 -11.01 -28.44 -5.67
N PRO A 779 -10.34 -28.92 -4.60
CA PRO A 779 -9.96 -30.32 -4.50
C PRO A 779 -11.13 -31.28 -4.73
N GLY A 780 -10.98 -32.23 -5.68
CA GLY A 780 -12.02 -33.19 -6.03
C GLY A 780 -13.03 -32.74 -7.08
N GLN A 781 -12.88 -31.54 -7.64
CA GLN A 781 -13.68 -31.10 -8.78
C GLN A 781 -13.09 -31.56 -10.12
N PRO A 782 -13.92 -31.80 -11.15
CA PRO A 782 -13.43 -32.18 -12.46
C PRO A 782 -12.69 -31.02 -13.13
N GLU A 783 -11.67 -31.36 -13.91
CA GLU A 783 -10.96 -30.39 -14.75
C GLU A 783 -11.90 -29.75 -15.80
N SER A 784 -11.76 -28.47 -16.03
CA SER A 784 -12.54 -27.76 -17.01
C SER A 784 -12.12 -28.13 -18.44
N LYS A 785 -13.06 -28.45 -19.30
CA LYS A 785 -12.83 -28.66 -20.75
C LYS A 785 -12.38 -27.38 -21.47
N LEU A 786 -12.53 -26.22 -20.86
CA LEU A 786 -12.16 -24.92 -21.42
C LEU A 786 -10.76 -24.44 -20.98
N GLY A 787 -9.97 -25.29 -20.30
CA GLY A 787 -8.67 -24.92 -19.76
C GLY A 787 -8.72 -23.93 -18.59
N ILE A 788 -9.90 -23.68 -18.00
CA ILE A 788 -10.06 -22.83 -16.83
C ILE A 788 -9.66 -23.66 -15.59
N GLN A 789 -8.64 -23.21 -14.89
CA GLN A 789 -8.13 -23.85 -13.67
C GLN A 789 -9.00 -23.48 -12.47
N ASP A 790 -9.31 -22.19 -12.29
CA ASP A 790 -10.13 -21.68 -11.19
C ASP A 790 -11.23 -20.77 -11.72
N LEU A 791 -12.41 -20.86 -11.13
CA LEU A 791 -13.52 -19.94 -11.36
C LEU A 791 -14.16 -19.55 -10.05
N PHE A 792 -14.13 -18.25 -9.72
CA PHE A 792 -14.72 -17.69 -8.50
C PHE A 792 -15.78 -16.65 -8.82
N LEU A 793 -16.88 -16.68 -8.10
CA LEU A 793 -17.83 -15.58 -8.01
C LEU A 793 -17.75 -15.01 -6.59
N THR A 794 -17.56 -13.72 -6.48
CA THR A 794 -17.54 -13.01 -5.20
C THR A 794 -18.62 -11.95 -5.20
N VAL A 795 -19.41 -11.91 -4.12
CA VAL A 795 -20.37 -10.86 -3.81
C VAL A 795 -19.80 -10.06 -2.65
N GLU A 796 -19.63 -8.76 -2.82
CA GLU A 796 -19.03 -7.85 -1.85
C GLU A 796 -20.06 -6.79 -1.44
N VAL A 797 -20.14 -6.50 -0.15
CA VAL A 797 -20.90 -5.38 0.38
C VAL A 797 -19.92 -4.42 1.04
N PHE A 798 -19.77 -3.27 0.44
CA PHE A 798 -18.94 -2.19 0.96
C PHE A 798 -19.74 -1.35 1.95
N ASN A 799 -19.07 -0.87 3.01
CA ASN A 799 -19.67 -0.10 4.09
C ASN A 799 -20.96 -0.76 4.62
N LEU A 800 -20.85 -2.02 5.07
CA LEU A 800 -21.97 -2.86 5.52
C LEU A 800 -22.89 -2.15 6.53
N LEU A 801 -22.31 -1.37 7.42
CA LEU A 801 -23.02 -0.67 8.50
C LEU A 801 -23.65 0.65 8.05
N ASP A 802 -23.46 1.06 6.79
CA ASP A 802 -23.97 2.31 6.21
C ASP A 802 -23.62 3.55 7.01
N ILE A 803 -22.37 3.64 7.46
CA ILE A 803 -21.89 4.76 8.27
C ILE A 803 -21.46 5.88 7.34
N ASN A 804 -21.95 7.08 7.57
CA ASN A 804 -21.53 8.30 6.90
C ASN A 804 -20.12 8.71 7.40
N ASN A 805 -19.07 8.30 6.67
CA ASN A 805 -17.70 8.69 6.95
C ASN A 805 -17.38 9.99 6.26
N THR A 806 -17.02 11.02 7.02
CA THR A 806 -16.69 12.34 6.48
C THR A 806 -15.33 12.31 5.80
N ILE A 807 -15.28 12.80 4.55
CA ILE A 807 -14.02 13.00 3.83
C ILE A 807 -13.49 14.40 4.05
N ASP A 808 -14.35 15.41 3.94
CA ASP A 808 -14.03 16.81 4.05
C ASP A 808 -15.26 17.61 4.48
N TYR A 809 -15.11 18.92 4.60
CA TYR A 809 -16.19 19.86 4.94
C TYR A 809 -16.25 21.01 3.95
N THR A 810 -17.43 21.27 3.43
CA THR A 810 -17.73 22.50 2.72
C THR A 810 -18.02 23.58 3.75
N TRP A 811 -17.24 24.67 3.75
CA TRP A 811 -17.41 25.78 4.66
C TRP A 811 -18.31 26.84 4.08
N VAL A 812 -19.30 27.28 4.87
CA VAL A 812 -20.18 28.38 4.54
C VAL A 812 -20.27 29.33 5.74
N GLN A 813 -20.56 30.59 5.47
CA GLN A 813 -20.69 31.61 6.51
C GLN A 813 -22.09 32.20 6.48
N ASP A 814 -22.64 32.51 7.64
CA ASP A 814 -23.92 33.26 7.73
C ASP A 814 -23.70 34.77 7.71
N VAL A 815 -24.79 35.51 7.65
CA VAL A 815 -24.80 36.98 7.68
C VAL A 815 -24.15 37.59 8.95
N GLY A 816 -24.08 36.80 10.03
CA GLY A 816 -23.41 37.19 11.27
C GLY A 816 -21.90 36.94 11.26
N GLY A 817 -21.36 36.35 10.21
CA GLY A 817 -19.94 35.97 10.11
C GLY A 817 -19.60 34.63 10.76
N ARG A 818 -20.60 33.81 11.15
CA ARG A 818 -20.39 32.50 11.73
C ARG A 818 -20.12 31.46 10.65
N TYR A 819 -19.06 30.68 10.81
CA TYR A 819 -18.74 29.59 9.92
C TYR A 819 -19.50 28.30 10.29
N TYR A 820 -19.97 27.59 9.27
CA TYR A 820 -20.58 26.28 9.36
C TYR A 820 -19.80 25.30 8.50
N ALA A 821 -19.41 24.16 9.09
CA ALA A 821 -18.71 23.07 8.41
C ALA A 821 -19.74 22.01 7.96
N ILE A 822 -20.10 22.00 6.70
CA ILE A 822 -21.05 21.05 6.12
C ILE A 822 -20.30 19.80 5.67
N PRO A 823 -20.59 18.61 6.24
CA PRO A 823 -19.82 17.43 5.95
C PRO A 823 -20.08 16.91 4.53
N ASP A 824 -19.02 16.52 3.85
CA ASP A 824 -19.04 15.73 2.63
C ASP A 824 -18.70 14.28 2.98
N PHE A 825 -19.56 13.32 2.58
CA PHE A 825 -19.44 11.93 2.99
C PHE A 825 -18.82 11.07 1.90
N LEU A 826 -18.08 10.04 2.34
CA LEU A 826 -17.60 8.95 1.53
C LEU A 826 -18.73 7.98 1.17
N THR A 827 -18.41 6.92 0.45
CA THR A 827 -19.36 5.99 -0.12
C THR A 827 -20.29 5.34 0.91
N PRO A 828 -21.62 5.41 0.73
CA PRO A 828 -22.58 4.66 1.52
C PRO A 828 -22.50 3.15 1.22
N ARG A 829 -23.42 2.35 1.77
CA ARG A 829 -23.43 0.91 1.50
C ARG A 829 -23.63 0.62 0.02
N ARG A 830 -22.72 -0.19 -0.56
CA ARG A 830 -22.74 -0.58 -1.98
C ARG A 830 -22.49 -2.06 -2.16
N LEU A 831 -23.19 -2.63 -3.15
CA LEU A 831 -23.02 -4.02 -3.58
C LEU A 831 -22.07 -4.06 -4.79
N ASN A 832 -21.13 -4.99 -4.78
CA ASN A 832 -20.30 -5.33 -5.93
C ASN A 832 -20.37 -6.84 -6.19
N VAL A 833 -20.33 -7.20 -7.47
CA VAL A 833 -20.24 -8.60 -7.89
C VAL A 833 -19.01 -8.74 -8.77
N LYS A 834 -18.18 -9.74 -8.48
CA LYS A 834 -16.89 -9.96 -9.15
C LYS A 834 -16.78 -11.43 -9.58
N LEU A 835 -16.49 -11.65 -10.85
CA LEU A 835 -16.19 -12.95 -11.44
C LEU A 835 -14.71 -12.99 -11.82
N VAL A 836 -14.00 -14.02 -11.38
CA VAL A 836 -12.58 -14.23 -11.67
C VAL A 836 -12.38 -15.61 -12.27
N ALA A 837 -11.78 -15.67 -13.43
CA ALA A 837 -11.36 -16.90 -14.09
C ALA A 837 -9.82 -16.94 -14.20
N ARG A 838 -9.20 -18.07 -13.88
CA ARG A 838 -7.76 -18.34 -14.07
C ARG A 838 -7.60 -19.54 -14.99
N PHE A 839 -6.64 -19.50 -15.87
CA PHE A 839 -6.37 -20.51 -16.89
C PHE A 839 -4.88 -20.73 -17.15
#